data_72864f5aa1ca03650d25b555860f1ffc
#
_entry.id   72864f5aa1ca03650d25b555860f1ffc
#
_cell.length_a   1.000
_cell.length_b   1.000
_cell.length_c   1.000
_cell.angle_alpha   90.00
_cell.angle_beta   90.00
_cell.angle_gamma   90.00
#
_symmetry.space_group_name_H-M   'P 1'
#
loop_
_entity.id
_entity.type
_entity.pdbx_description
1 polymer ?
#
loop_
_entity_poly.entity_id
_entity_poly.type
_entity_poly.pdbx_seq_one_letter_code
_entity_poly.pdbx_strand_id
1 'polypeptide(L)'
;MNERRCDALNRNTGRDGTPGAAGRRLFDLRPWLALLTTAGLLLALASWLLLSTPAAAAPPAQETPPLPADARAGLPIYLEKCAPCHGETGMGNGPQAAQLQFPPAQFADTAAMWGRTPADLFAVTKNGRIERFMPPFAQSTSDQNLWNVLAYVWSLHLDPAELQQGEAVYQAACAGCHGAAGKGDGPDAGADLLDLTSLDATANRSQRDWFDSLQSSAHSRVADLSDAERWASLEFVRTWTLPPLQARTFAPGNGAISGVVTNDTPQGDVTAGLTVTLSVFDDFDLATQISSTTSVTGLYRFDSLNTDPGWLYVANLSFKDVPYSTGVMTFTAEAPVQDGSVTVYEPTNDSSVLAVERAHWFLEFDQSNLLMAELYIWSNNSDRVYVGAVSEDDDAGRSVLPFALPPDFQNLSFDDGDLGRRYQLTPDGAADTLPLPPGQGVRQTLLRYVIPFTSLTLDLQHPVAVPLRSLNVLVADVGAQVSSPDLQEGPARQVEQATYFNFTAAEVPAGKTIELKLTNLPFNRSPETAAATQANSPWLAVGVAVFAALGLLGVLYYAVRQRQRIAEAEGDEDEDKKIPAAAGADVAALQRRRQGLILAIARLDDRHASGNIPETDYAAQRGRLKADLLAVAQMLRDLEAAAQAGAA
;
A
#
# COMPACT_ATOMS: atom_id res chain seq x y z
N MET A 1 -15.28 -27.00 -73.34
CA MET A 1 -14.41 -26.64 -74.46
C MET A 1 -13.10 -27.35 -74.18
N ASN A 2 -12.99 -28.36 -74.89
CA ASN A 2 -11.91 -28.78 -75.83
C ASN A 2 -10.62 -29.14 -75.13
N GLU A 3 -10.29 -30.37 -75.20
CA GLU A 3 -9.86 -31.29 -76.31
C GLU A 3 -8.39 -31.52 -76.15
N ARG A 4 -7.96 -32.69 -76.11
CA ARG A 4 -7.66 -33.84 -76.98
C ARG A 4 -6.17 -34.18 -76.91
N ARG A 5 -5.91 -35.41 -76.73
CA ARG A 5 -5.47 -36.43 -77.67
C ARG A 5 -3.94 -36.45 -77.84
N CYS A 6 -3.25 -37.53 -78.02
CA CYS A 6 -3.27 -38.85 -78.60
C CYS A 6 -1.84 -39.43 -78.50
N ASP A 7 -1.68 -40.60 -78.42
CA ASP A 7 -1.35 -41.76 -79.25
C ASP A 7 0.13 -41.98 -79.38
N ALA A 8 0.68 -43.12 -79.50
CA ALA A 8 0.38 -44.53 -79.80
C ALA A 8 1.68 -45.24 -80.24
N LEU A 9 1.70 -46.54 -80.13
CA LEU A 9 2.33 -47.55 -80.96
C LEU A 9 3.89 -47.69 -81.00
N ASN A 10 4.52 -48.82 -80.86
CA ASN A 10 4.48 -50.01 -81.79
C ASN A 10 5.38 -51.15 -81.27
N ARG A 11 4.91 -52.34 -81.21
CA ARG A 11 5.35 -53.60 -81.96
C ARG A 11 6.86 -53.83 -82.15
N ASN A 12 7.41 -54.99 -81.94
CA ASN A 12 7.13 -56.30 -82.55
C ASN A 12 8.18 -57.36 -82.19
N THR A 13 7.78 -58.62 -82.10
CA THR A 13 8.20 -59.89 -82.63
C THR A 13 9.54 -60.52 -82.24
N GLY A 14 9.41 -61.82 -81.96
CA GLY A 14 10.15 -62.94 -82.48
C GLY A 14 10.59 -63.95 -81.44
N ARG A 15 9.89 -65.06 -81.26
CA ARG A 15 10.08 -66.42 -81.69
C ARG A 15 11.49 -67.04 -81.46
N ASP A 16 11.62 -68.07 -80.72
CA ASP A 16 11.52 -69.50 -80.91
C ASP A 16 12.41 -70.30 -79.92
N GLY A 17 11.95 -71.47 -79.55
CA GLY A 17 12.78 -72.59 -79.23
C GLY A 17 12.69 -73.25 -77.88
N THR A 18 11.88 -74.26 -77.77
CA THR A 18 11.85 -75.34 -76.77
C THR A 18 13.09 -76.29 -76.90
N PRO A 19 13.39 -77.31 -76.00
CA PRO A 19 12.56 -77.85 -74.91
C PRO A 19 13.32 -78.32 -73.63
N GLY A 20 12.60 -78.63 -72.57
CA GLY A 20 12.81 -79.83 -71.77
C GLY A 20 13.73 -79.77 -70.57
N ALA A 21 13.23 -79.90 -69.39
CA ALA A 21 13.43 -80.97 -68.41
C ALA A 21 12.89 -80.64 -67.01
N ALA A 22 12.07 -81.56 -66.58
CA ALA A 22 11.82 -82.04 -65.26
C ALA A 22 12.24 -81.22 -64.02
N GLY A 23 11.22 -80.78 -63.27
CA GLY A 23 10.98 -81.15 -61.93
C GLY A 23 11.82 -80.62 -60.77
N ARG A 24 11.24 -79.78 -60.03
CA ARG A 24 11.18 -79.82 -58.54
C ARG A 24 10.31 -78.66 -58.10
N ARG A 25 9.16 -78.94 -57.56
CA ARG A 25 8.37 -77.94 -56.89
C ARG A 25 9.06 -77.55 -55.58
N LEU A 26 9.75 -76.45 -55.57
CA LEU A 26 10.13 -75.75 -54.34
C LEU A 26 8.90 -74.92 -53.89
N PHE A 27 8.38 -75.25 -52.72
CA PHE A 27 7.37 -74.45 -52.04
C PHE A 27 7.85 -73.00 -51.92
N ASP A 28 7.10 -72.07 -52.51
CA ASP A 28 7.39 -70.62 -52.46
C ASP A 28 7.05 -70.11 -51.06
N LEU A 29 8.06 -69.95 -50.21
CA LEU A 29 7.97 -69.47 -48.85
C LEU A 29 7.79 -67.96 -48.78
N ARG A 30 7.75 -67.25 -49.89
CA ARG A 30 7.66 -65.80 -49.98
C ARG A 30 6.39 -65.19 -49.32
N PRO A 31 5.18 -65.79 -49.47
CA PRO A 31 4.03 -65.20 -48.80
C PRO A 31 4.03 -65.33 -47.27
N TRP A 32 4.71 -66.36 -46.75
CA TRP A 32 4.81 -66.55 -45.29
C TRP A 32 5.85 -65.65 -44.65
N LEU A 33 6.95 -65.34 -45.35
CA LEU A 33 7.90 -64.33 -44.87
C LEU A 33 7.32 -62.92 -44.86
N ALA A 34 6.48 -62.53 -45.81
CA ALA A 34 5.77 -61.26 -45.86
C ALA A 34 4.75 -61.12 -44.70
N LEU A 35 4.04 -62.24 -44.40
CA LEU A 35 3.09 -62.22 -43.25
C LEU A 35 3.82 -62.17 -41.90
N LEU A 36 4.96 -62.83 -41.76
CA LEU A 36 5.74 -62.75 -40.50
C LEU A 36 6.43 -61.41 -40.31
N THR A 37 6.86 -60.73 -41.36
CA THR A 37 7.46 -59.37 -41.27
C THR A 37 6.38 -58.34 -40.99
N THR A 38 5.17 -58.41 -41.56
CA THR A 38 4.05 -57.50 -41.25
C THR A 38 3.51 -57.73 -39.86
N ALA A 39 3.39 -58.96 -39.38
CA ALA A 39 2.99 -59.29 -38.02
C ALA A 39 4.04 -58.79 -36.98
N GLY A 40 5.32 -58.93 -37.27
CA GLY A 40 6.42 -58.39 -36.46
C GLY A 40 6.43 -56.86 -36.38
N LEU A 41 6.15 -56.21 -37.53
CA LEU A 41 6.05 -54.72 -37.57
C LEU A 41 4.84 -54.21 -36.80
N LEU A 42 3.69 -54.90 -36.92
CA LEU A 42 2.50 -54.53 -36.15
C LEU A 42 2.65 -54.77 -34.65
N LEU A 43 3.32 -55.85 -34.25
CA LEU A 43 3.65 -56.09 -32.84
C LEU A 43 4.68 -55.07 -32.28
N ALA A 44 5.65 -54.67 -33.07
CA ALA A 44 6.61 -53.62 -32.71
C ALA A 44 5.92 -52.24 -32.59
N LEU A 45 4.99 -51.94 -33.54
CA LEU A 45 4.18 -50.71 -33.47
C LEU A 45 3.24 -50.69 -32.27
N ALA A 46 2.57 -51.82 -31.96
CA ALA A 46 1.71 -51.97 -30.79
C ALA A 46 2.51 -51.86 -29.46
N SER A 47 3.70 -52.46 -29.41
CA SER A 47 4.62 -52.34 -28.28
C SER A 47 5.14 -50.92 -28.11
N TRP A 48 5.41 -50.20 -29.19
CA TRP A 48 5.83 -48.79 -29.16
C TRP A 48 4.67 -47.87 -28.73
N LEU A 49 3.43 -48.12 -29.16
CA LEU A 49 2.23 -47.40 -28.71
C LEU A 49 1.89 -47.68 -27.24
N LEU A 50 2.13 -48.88 -26.73
CA LEU A 50 1.92 -49.24 -25.32
C LEU A 50 3.03 -48.71 -24.39
N LEU A 51 4.25 -48.49 -24.93
CA LEU A 51 5.35 -47.87 -24.19
C LEU A 51 5.38 -46.36 -24.30
N SER A 52 4.60 -45.76 -25.21
CA SER A 52 4.45 -44.29 -25.39
C SER A 52 3.21 -43.73 -24.70
N THR A 53 2.66 -44.38 -23.67
CA THR A 53 1.79 -43.65 -22.76
C THR A 53 2.64 -42.52 -22.15
N PRO A 54 2.28 -41.25 -22.37
CA PRO A 54 2.99 -40.18 -21.66
C PRO A 54 2.85 -40.54 -20.19
N ALA A 55 3.97 -40.76 -19.51
CA ALA A 55 3.97 -40.76 -18.07
C ALA A 55 3.25 -39.45 -17.68
N ALA A 56 2.10 -39.56 -17.02
CA ALA A 56 1.46 -38.41 -16.46
C ALA A 56 2.55 -37.67 -15.70
N ALA A 57 2.93 -36.48 -16.16
CA ALA A 57 3.93 -35.68 -15.49
C ALA A 57 3.48 -35.63 -14.04
N ALA A 58 4.30 -36.14 -13.14
CA ALA A 58 4.04 -35.94 -11.71
C ALA A 58 3.77 -34.46 -11.53
N PRO A 59 2.72 -34.06 -10.82
CA PRO A 59 2.46 -32.65 -10.54
C PRO A 59 3.78 -32.06 -10.03
N PRO A 60 4.17 -30.86 -10.50
CA PRO A 60 5.42 -30.25 -10.07
C PRO A 60 5.46 -30.29 -8.55
N ALA A 61 6.61 -30.72 -7.99
CA ALA A 61 6.78 -30.76 -6.56
C ALA A 61 6.36 -29.41 -6.01
N GLN A 62 5.43 -29.42 -5.06
CA GLN A 62 4.89 -28.20 -4.49
C GLN A 62 6.01 -27.52 -3.72
N GLU A 63 6.33 -26.27 -4.11
CA GLU A 63 7.32 -25.47 -3.41
C GLU A 63 6.68 -24.97 -2.11
N THR A 64 6.89 -25.71 -1.03
CA THR A 64 6.47 -25.28 0.31
C THR A 64 7.54 -24.37 0.91
N PRO A 65 7.16 -23.42 1.76
CA PRO A 65 8.10 -22.49 2.36
C PRO A 65 9.08 -23.23 3.28
N PRO A 66 10.34 -22.80 3.37
CA PRO A 66 11.32 -23.36 4.29
C PRO A 66 11.00 -23.05 5.77
N LEU A 67 10.17 -22.05 6.04
CA LEU A 67 9.70 -21.65 7.36
C LEU A 67 8.18 -21.70 7.40
N PRO A 68 7.54 -21.87 8.57
CA PRO A 68 6.09 -21.72 8.71
C PRO A 68 5.61 -20.38 8.13
N ALA A 69 4.43 -20.40 7.51
CA ALA A 69 3.81 -19.18 7.01
C ALA A 69 3.44 -18.24 8.17
N ASP A 70 3.64 -16.95 8.00
CA ASP A 70 3.41 -15.91 9.00
C ASP A 70 2.49 -14.83 8.44
N ALA A 71 1.24 -14.79 8.92
CA ALA A 71 0.25 -13.80 8.50
C ALA A 71 0.68 -12.36 8.81
N ARG A 72 1.42 -12.13 9.90
CA ARG A 72 1.93 -10.81 10.27
C ARG A 72 2.97 -10.31 9.26
N ALA A 73 3.89 -11.16 8.86
CA ALA A 73 4.85 -10.83 7.80
C ALA A 73 4.16 -10.67 6.43
N GLY A 74 3.03 -11.34 6.22
CA GLY A 74 2.22 -11.25 4.99
C GLY A 74 1.39 -9.97 4.87
N LEU A 75 0.91 -9.43 5.99
CA LEU A 75 0.05 -8.24 6.03
C LEU A 75 0.61 -7.03 5.26
N PRO A 76 1.84 -6.54 5.50
CA PRO A 76 2.36 -5.37 4.78
C PRO A 76 2.44 -5.59 3.26
N ILE A 77 2.78 -6.81 2.84
CA ILE A 77 2.87 -7.18 1.42
C ILE A 77 1.46 -7.21 0.79
N TYR A 78 0.47 -7.74 1.51
CA TYR A 78 -0.92 -7.75 1.06
C TYR A 78 -1.46 -6.34 0.87
N LEU A 79 -1.26 -5.46 1.83
CA LEU A 79 -1.74 -4.09 1.78
C LEU A 79 -1.09 -3.30 0.62
N GLU A 80 0.19 -3.52 0.36
CA GLU A 80 0.90 -2.86 -0.75
C GLU A 80 0.46 -3.41 -2.11
N LYS A 81 0.44 -4.73 -2.28
CA LYS A 81 0.38 -5.37 -3.61
C LYS A 81 -1.00 -5.93 -3.97
N CYS A 82 -1.82 -6.29 -2.99
CA CYS A 82 -3.08 -7.01 -3.20
C CYS A 82 -4.31 -6.15 -2.91
N ALA A 83 -4.27 -5.37 -1.81
CA ALA A 83 -5.39 -4.54 -1.36
C ALA A 83 -5.85 -3.50 -2.39
N PRO A 84 -5.00 -2.90 -3.26
CA PRO A 84 -5.48 -1.99 -4.30
C PRO A 84 -6.60 -2.56 -5.17
N CYS A 85 -6.63 -3.88 -5.38
CA CYS A 85 -7.69 -4.58 -6.11
C CYS A 85 -8.64 -5.33 -5.16
N HIS A 86 -8.09 -6.11 -4.22
CA HIS A 86 -8.88 -7.01 -3.36
C HIS A 86 -9.52 -6.32 -2.15
N GLY A 87 -9.17 -5.05 -1.86
CA GLY A 87 -9.59 -4.34 -0.65
C GLY A 87 -8.78 -4.76 0.58
N GLU A 88 -8.63 -3.88 1.54
CA GLU A 88 -7.86 -4.13 2.77
C GLU A 88 -8.46 -5.28 3.60
N THR A 89 -9.78 -5.36 3.62
CA THR A 89 -10.53 -6.40 4.31
C THR A 89 -10.84 -7.62 3.43
N GLY A 90 -10.30 -7.68 2.21
CA GLY A 90 -10.52 -8.82 1.31
C GLY A 90 -11.90 -8.90 0.67
N MET A 91 -12.68 -7.83 0.69
CA MET A 91 -14.04 -7.78 0.11
C MET A 91 -14.08 -7.61 -1.41
N GLY A 92 -12.94 -7.53 -2.10
CA GLY A 92 -12.87 -7.29 -3.54
C GLY A 92 -13.23 -5.87 -3.97
N ASN A 93 -13.20 -4.91 -3.04
CA ASN A 93 -13.64 -3.53 -3.20
C ASN A 93 -12.48 -2.51 -3.15
N GLY A 94 -11.27 -2.94 -3.50
CA GLY A 94 -10.12 -2.03 -3.55
C GLY A 94 -10.32 -0.88 -4.55
N PRO A 95 -9.59 0.22 -4.43
CA PRO A 95 -9.77 1.42 -5.26
C PRO A 95 -9.61 1.16 -6.77
N GLN A 96 -8.89 0.10 -7.15
CA GLN A 96 -8.72 -0.29 -8.55
C GLN A 96 -9.78 -1.30 -9.02
N ALA A 97 -10.58 -1.88 -8.12
CA ALA A 97 -11.56 -2.92 -8.45
C ALA A 97 -12.61 -2.45 -9.47
N ALA A 98 -13.08 -1.20 -9.35
CA ALA A 98 -14.09 -0.64 -10.24
C ALA A 98 -13.62 -0.50 -11.70
N GLN A 99 -12.30 -0.50 -11.95
CA GLN A 99 -11.70 -0.37 -13.27
C GLN A 99 -11.47 -1.74 -13.95
N LEU A 100 -11.69 -2.84 -13.23
CA LEU A 100 -11.44 -4.18 -13.72
C LEU A 100 -12.68 -4.75 -14.42
N GLN A 101 -12.48 -5.41 -15.54
CA GLN A 101 -13.53 -6.11 -16.26
C GLN A 101 -14.13 -7.28 -15.45
N PHE A 102 -13.33 -7.88 -14.59
CA PHE A 102 -13.74 -8.98 -13.72
C PHE A 102 -13.54 -8.58 -12.26
N PRO A 103 -14.52 -8.77 -11.39
CA PRO A 103 -14.37 -8.45 -9.97
C PRO A 103 -13.23 -9.27 -9.35
N PRO A 104 -12.41 -8.68 -8.48
CA PRO A 104 -11.44 -9.41 -7.69
C PRO A 104 -12.09 -10.46 -6.79
N ALA A 105 -11.33 -11.50 -6.43
CA ALA A 105 -11.79 -12.50 -5.48
C ALA A 105 -12.08 -11.85 -4.11
N GLN A 106 -13.18 -12.27 -3.49
CA GLN A 106 -13.57 -11.84 -2.15
C GLN A 106 -13.00 -12.85 -1.14
N PHE A 107 -11.92 -12.50 -0.48
CA PHE A 107 -11.27 -13.36 0.51
C PHE A 107 -11.99 -13.38 1.86
N ALA A 108 -12.78 -12.33 2.14
CA ALA A 108 -13.62 -12.26 3.32
C ALA A 108 -14.91 -13.10 3.23
N ASP A 109 -15.23 -13.63 2.05
CA ASP A 109 -16.35 -14.55 1.88
C ASP A 109 -15.91 -15.98 2.20
N THR A 110 -16.30 -16.47 3.38
CA THR A 110 -15.99 -17.80 3.88
C THR A 110 -16.41 -18.90 2.89
N ALA A 111 -17.61 -18.81 2.30
CA ALA A 111 -18.11 -19.81 1.36
C ALA A 111 -17.29 -19.83 0.05
N ALA A 112 -16.79 -18.68 -0.40
CA ALA A 112 -15.91 -18.59 -1.56
C ALA A 112 -14.52 -19.19 -1.29
N MET A 113 -14.05 -19.16 -0.03
CA MET A 113 -12.75 -19.71 0.38
C MET A 113 -12.79 -21.23 0.56
N TRP A 114 -13.90 -21.83 0.97
CA TRP A 114 -13.99 -23.27 1.24
C TRP A 114 -13.59 -24.18 0.07
N GLY A 115 -13.79 -23.74 -1.16
CA GLY A 115 -13.40 -24.49 -2.36
C GLY A 115 -11.98 -24.21 -2.86
N ARG A 116 -11.19 -23.37 -2.16
CA ARG A 116 -9.83 -23.02 -2.55
C ARG A 116 -8.83 -23.91 -1.84
N THR A 117 -7.79 -24.33 -2.57
CA THR A 117 -6.64 -24.96 -1.94
C THR A 117 -5.56 -23.93 -1.68
N PRO A 118 -4.78 -24.04 -0.61
CA PRO A 118 -3.59 -23.20 -0.42
C PRO A 118 -2.63 -23.23 -1.61
N ALA A 119 -2.45 -24.41 -2.23
CA ALA A 119 -1.60 -24.60 -3.40
C ALA A 119 -2.11 -23.82 -4.63
N ASP A 120 -3.42 -23.84 -4.90
CA ASP A 120 -4.00 -23.08 -6.01
C ASP A 120 -3.84 -21.57 -5.79
N LEU A 121 -4.08 -21.11 -4.56
CA LEU A 121 -3.88 -19.71 -4.21
C LEU A 121 -2.42 -19.30 -4.37
N PHE A 122 -1.48 -20.13 -3.93
CA PHE A 122 -0.04 -19.91 -4.11
C PHE A 122 0.32 -19.82 -5.60
N ALA A 123 -0.10 -20.80 -6.40
CA ALA A 123 0.18 -20.84 -7.83
C ALA A 123 -0.40 -19.63 -8.56
N VAL A 124 -1.62 -19.21 -8.21
CA VAL A 124 -2.26 -18.02 -8.79
C VAL A 124 -1.52 -16.74 -8.39
N THR A 125 -1.12 -16.62 -7.13
CA THR A 125 -0.38 -15.44 -6.67
C THR A 125 1.01 -15.37 -7.29
N LYS A 126 1.72 -16.50 -7.37
CA LYS A 126 3.05 -16.59 -7.96
C LYS A 126 3.04 -16.28 -9.46
N ASN A 127 2.13 -16.91 -10.22
CA ASN A 127 2.14 -16.89 -11.69
C ASN A 127 1.19 -15.84 -12.29
N GLY A 128 0.26 -15.29 -11.49
CA GLY A 128 -0.76 -14.36 -11.94
C GLY A 128 -1.88 -14.99 -12.75
N ARG A 129 -2.85 -14.16 -13.13
CA ARG A 129 -3.92 -14.42 -14.12
C ARG A 129 -4.09 -13.16 -14.97
N ILE A 130 -3.20 -12.99 -15.93
CA ILE A 130 -3.12 -11.76 -16.75
C ILE A 130 -4.44 -11.51 -17.49
N GLU A 131 -5.12 -12.57 -17.92
CA GLU A 131 -6.44 -12.50 -18.56
C GLU A 131 -7.54 -11.98 -17.62
N ARG A 132 -7.28 -11.90 -16.32
CA ARG A 132 -8.14 -11.31 -15.29
C ARG A 132 -7.50 -10.11 -14.59
N PHE A 133 -6.48 -9.51 -15.21
CA PHE A 133 -5.73 -8.36 -14.70
C PHE A 133 -5.00 -8.61 -13.37
N MET A 134 -4.74 -9.86 -13.00
CA MET A 134 -3.92 -10.20 -11.84
C MET A 134 -2.47 -10.47 -12.31
N PRO A 135 -1.51 -9.61 -11.93
CA PRO A 135 -0.11 -9.77 -12.33
C PRO A 135 0.57 -10.93 -11.58
N PRO A 136 1.66 -11.50 -12.13
CA PRO A 136 2.50 -12.46 -11.42
C PRO A 136 3.39 -11.75 -10.40
N PHE A 137 3.53 -12.33 -9.20
CA PHE A 137 4.38 -11.77 -8.13
C PHE A 137 5.71 -12.52 -7.94
N ALA A 138 5.99 -13.59 -8.71
CA ALA A 138 7.20 -14.39 -8.60
C ALA A 138 8.51 -13.59 -8.73
N GLN A 139 8.52 -12.49 -9.49
CA GLN A 139 9.73 -11.69 -9.71
C GLN A 139 9.97 -10.62 -8.64
N SER A 140 8.93 -10.25 -7.89
CA SER A 140 8.96 -9.16 -6.92
C SER A 140 8.78 -9.62 -5.47
N THR A 141 8.52 -10.92 -5.25
CA THR A 141 8.20 -11.44 -3.92
C THR A 141 8.69 -12.88 -3.82
N SER A 142 9.45 -13.21 -2.77
CA SER A 142 9.95 -14.57 -2.53
C SER A 142 8.80 -15.54 -2.22
N ASP A 143 9.00 -16.84 -2.46
CA ASP A 143 8.01 -17.87 -2.18
C ASP A 143 7.59 -17.89 -0.69
N GLN A 144 8.55 -17.70 0.23
CA GLN A 144 8.23 -17.55 1.66
C GLN A 144 7.27 -16.39 1.91
N ASN A 145 7.53 -15.24 1.31
CA ASN A 145 6.68 -14.06 1.45
C ASN A 145 5.30 -14.24 0.78
N LEU A 146 5.23 -14.98 -0.33
CA LEU A 146 3.93 -15.35 -0.92
C LEU A 146 3.13 -16.24 0.02
N TRP A 147 3.75 -17.22 0.69
CA TRP A 147 3.09 -18.04 1.70
C TRP A 147 2.66 -17.22 2.93
N ASN A 148 3.47 -16.25 3.35
CA ASN A 148 3.10 -15.32 4.41
C ASN A 148 1.86 -14.50 4.04
N VAL A 149 1.80 -13.98 2.79
CA VAL A 149 0.61 -13.30 2.26
C VAL A 149 -0.61 -14.22 2.27
N LEU A 150 -0.45 -15.50 1.91
CA LEU A 150 -1.57 -16.44 1.91
C LEU A 150 -2.09 -16.74 3.32
N ALA A 151 -1.21 -16.81 4.33
CA ALA A 151 -1.63 -16.93 5.72
C ALA A 151 -2.49 -15.71 6.15
N TYR A 152 -2.08 -14.50 5.75
CA TYR A 152 -2.88 -13.30 5.97
C TYR A 152 -4.21 -13.33 5.20
N VAL A 153 -4.18 -13.67 3.92
CA VAL A 153 -5.40 -13.81 3.07
C VAL A 153 -6.38 -14.82 3.69
N TRP A 154 -5.85 -15.94 4.21
CA TRP A 154 -6.68 -16.94 4.87
C TRP A 154 -7.33 -16.39 6.13
N SER A 155 -6.66 -15.53 6.87
CA SER A 155 -7.19 -14.94 8.10
C SER A 155 -8.37 -13.96 7.88
N LEU A 156 -8.56 -13.45 6.64
CA LEU A 156 -9.57 -12.42 6.34
C LEU A 156 -11.03 -12.91 6.46
N HIS A 157 -11.28 -14.22 6.36
CA HIS A 157 -12.62 -14.79 6.48
C HIS A 157 -12.86 -15.52 7.82
N LEU A 158 -11.85 -15.61 8.68
CA LEU A 158 -11.95 -16.34 9.93
C LEU A 158 -12.61 -15.50 11.03
N ASP A 159 -13.58 -16.09 11.71
CA ASP A 159 -14.17 -15.52 12.92
C ASP A 159 -13.48 -16.13 14.17
N PRO A 160 -12.92 -15.32 15.09
CA PRO A 160 -12.27 -15.83 16.31
C PRO A 160 -13.18 -16.69 17.19
N ALA A 161 -14.49 -16.40 17.26
CA ALA A 161 -15.44 -17.19 18.05
C ALA A 161 -15.69 -18.55 17.41
N GLU A 162 -15.78 -18.61 16.06
CA GLU A 162 -15.90 -19.88 15.33
C GLU A 162 -14.62 -20.71 15.46
N LEU A 163 -13.44 -20.10 15.43
CA LEU A 163 -12.16 -20.81 15.67
C LEU A 163 -12.11 -21.42 17.06
N GLN A 164 -12.54 -20.69 18.10
CA GLN A 164 -12.61 -21.22 19.46
C GLN A 164 -13.58 -22.39 19.56
N GLN A 165 -14.76 -22.31 18.91
CA GLN A 165 -15.70 -23.42 18.82
C GLN A 165 -15.08 -24.61 18.08
N GLY A 166 -14.39 -24.35 16.97
CA GLY A 166 -13.71 -25.35 16.16
C GLY A 166 -12.64 -26.11 16.93
N GLU A 167 -11.85 -25.41 17.75
CA GLU A 167 -10.88 -26.02 18.66
C GLU A 167 -11.56 -26.97 19.65
N ALA A 168 -12.64 -26.53 20.31
CA ALA A 168 -13.37 -27.35 21.26
C ALA A 168 -13.95 -28.61 20.59
N VAL A 169 -14.51 -28.48 19.40
CA VAL A 169 -15.03 -29.61 18.60
C VAL A 169 -13.90 -30.56 18.20
N TYR A 170 -12.77 -30.04 17.73
CA TYR A 170 -11.62 -30.85 17.36
C TYR A 170 -11.10 -31.67 18.53
N GLN A 171 -10.91 -31.07 19.70
CA GLN A 171 -10.43 -31.77 20.88
C GLN A 171 -11.40 -32.86 21.34
N ALA A 172 -12.69 -32.64 21.23
CA ALA A 172 -13.71 -33.61 21.65
C ALA A 172 -13.91 -34.78 20.67
N ALA A 173 -13.88 -34.51 19.34
CA ALA A 173 -14.32 -35.47 18.33
C ALA A 173 -13.20 -35.97 17.40
N CYS A 174 -12.13 -35.22 17.19
CA CYS A 174 -11.08 -35.52 16.20
C CYS A 174 -9.75 -35.96 16.86
N ALA A 175 -9.38 -35.36 18.01
CA ALA A 175 -8.08 -35.56 18.63
C ALA A 175 -7.81 -37.01 19.03
N GLY A 176 -8.85 -37.81 19.30
CA GLY A 176 -8.72 -39.24 19.62
C GLY A 176 -7.95 -40.02 18.54
N CYS A 177 -8.15 -39.71 17.29
CA CYS A 177 -7.43 -40.31 16.15
C CYS A 177 -6.30 -39.42 15.65
N HIS A 178 -6.56 -38.13 15.39
CA HIS A 178 -5.58 -37.23 14.76
C HIS A 178 -4.55 -36.65 15.73
N GLY A 179 -4.66 -36.92 17.03
CA GLY A 179 -3.79 -36.33 18.07
C GLY A 179 -4.22 -34.93 18.48
N ALA A 180 -3.94 -34.52 19.69
CA ALA A 180 -4.30 -33.21 20.20
C ALA A 180 -3.64 -32.03 19.40
N ALA A 181 -2.48 -32.29 18.78
CA ALA A 181 -1.73 -31.37 17.97
C ALA A 181 -1.83 -31.65 16.44
N GLY A 182 -2.73 -32.53 16.01
CA GLY A 182 -2.97 -32.81 14.60
C GLY A 182 -1.92 -33.67 13.89
N LYS A 183 -1.03 -34.33 14.61
CA LYS A 183 0.11 -35.10 14.04
C LYS A 183 -0.23 -36.54 13.66
N GLY A 184 -1.47 -36.97 13.79
CA GLY A 184 -1.88 -38.34 13.53
C GLY A 184 -1.45 -39.34 14.63
N ASP A 185 -1.09 -38.86 15.80
CA ASP A 185 -0.55 -39.63 16.95
C ASP A 185 -1.55 -39.84 18.09
N GLY A 186 -2.85 -39.70 17.79
CA GLY A 186 -3.90 -39.92 18.78
C GLY A 186 -3.96 -41.39 19.32
N PRO A 187 -4.50 -41.62 20.52
CA PRO A 187 -4.55 -42.96 21.11
C PRO A 187 -5.38 -43.96 20.29
N ASP A 188 -6.29 -43.49 19.46
CA ASP A 188 -7.12 -44.32 18.58
C ASP A 188 -6.63 -44.26 17.12
N ALA A 189 -5.39 -43.78 16.88
CA ALA A 189 -4.84 -43.61 15.54
C ALA A 189 -4.69 -44.94 14.81
N GLY A 190 -5.17 -45.00 13.55
CA GLY A 190 -4.82 -46.07 12.63
C GLY A 190 -3.44 -45.85 12.02
N ALA A 191 -2.96 -46.84 11.23
CA ALA A 191 -1.75 -46.65 10.47
C ALA A 191 -1.96 -45.57 9.39
N ASP A 192 -0.95 -44.75 9.14
CA ASP A 192 -0.89 -43.79 8.04
C ASP A 192 -1.91 -42.64 8.06
N LEU A 193 -2.24 -42.13 9.26
CA LEU A 193 -3.03 -40.90 9.38
C LEU A 193 -2.21 -39.68 8.91
N LEU A 194 -2.91 -38.78 8.20
CA LEU A 194 -2.33 -37.54 7.67
C LEU A 194 -1.85 -36.64 8.84
N ASP A 195 -0.63 -36.13 8.74
CA ASP A 195 -0.15 -35.03 9.58
C ASP A 195 -0.82 -33.73 9.11
N LEU A 196 -1.81 -33.27 9.88
CA LEU A 196 -2.59 -32.06 9.58
C LEU A 196 -1.78 -30.77 9.76
N THR A 197 -0.61 -30.85 10.41
CA THR A 197 0.31 -29.72 10.62
C THR A 197 1.31 -29.56 9.48
N SER A 198 1.37 -30.53 8.55
CA SER A 198 2.24 -30.49 7.39
C SER A 198 1.56 -29.75 6.23
N LEU A 199 2.13 -28.61 5.82
CA LEU A 199 1.65 -27.89 4.65
C LEU A 199 1.83 -28.71 3.39
N ASP A 200 2.93 -29.48 3.24
CA ASP A 200 3.16 -30.41 2.11
C ASP A 200 2.01 -31.41 1.95
N ALA A 201 1.53 -31.93 3.06
CA ALA A 201 0.48 -32.93 3.08
C ALA A 201 -0.93 -32.32 2.86
N THR A 202 -1.14 -31.05 3.20
CA THR A 202 -2.46 -30.43 3.29
C THR A 202 -2.72 -29.35 2.25
N ALA A 203 -1.69 -28.77 1.60
CA ALA A 203 -1.84 -27.63 0.73
C ALA A 203 -2.69 -27.91 -0.52
N ASN A 204 -2.75 -29.14 -1.00
CA ASN A 204 -3.59 -29.55 -2.15
C ASN A 204 -5.04 -29.95 -1.74
N ARG A 205 -5.43 -29.69 -0.50
CA ARG A 205 -6.75 -30.01 0.00
C ARG A 205 -7.51 -28.75 0.37
N SER A 206 -8.69 -28.58 -0.18
CA SER A 206 -9.60 -27.51 0.21
C SER A 206 -10.36 -27.88 1.51
N GLN A 207 -10.95 -26.87 2.16
CA GLN A 207 -11.84 -27.09 3.30
C GLN A 207 -13.06 -27.93 2.89
N ARG A 208 -13.54 -27.78 1.66
CA ARG A 208 -14.64 -28.58 1.11
C ARG A 208 -14.27 -30.05 0.93
N ASP A 209 -13.05 -30.34 0.41
CA ASP A 209 -12.57 -31.73 0.31
C ASP A 209 -12.51 -32.40 1.68
N TRP A 210 -12.08 -31.67 2.70
CA TRP A 210 -12.07 -32.18 4.07
C TRP A 210 -13.49 -32.37 4.59
N PHE A 211 -14.40 -31.41 4.37
CA PHE A 211 -15.79 -31.51 4.79
C PHE A 211 -16.47 -32.75 4.17
N ASP A 212 -16.27 -32.97 2.87
CA ASP A 212 -16.82 -34.13 2.18
C ASP A 212 -16.22 -35.45 2.71
N SER A 213 -14.95 -35.45 3.13
CA SER A 213 -14.30 -36.62 3.73
C SER A 213 -14.91 -37.01 5.09
N LEU A 214 -15.46 -36.05 5.84
CA LEU A 214 -16.11 -36.30 7.13
C LEU A 214 -17.39 -37.16 7.01
N GLN A 215 -17.95 -37.28 5.80
CA GLN A 215 -19.14 -38.13 5.54
C GLN A 215 -18.77 -39.63 5.39
N SER A 216 -17.48 -39.96 5.39
CA SER A 216 -17.02 -41.35 5.27
C SER A 216 -17.21 -42.14 6.57
N SER A 217 -17.28 -43.47 6.45
CA SER A 217 -17.39 -44.37 7.60
C SER A 217 -16.20 -44.27 8.57
N ALA A 218 -15.04 -43.80 8.10
CA ALA A 218 -13.89 -43.56 8.94
C ALA A 218 -14.13 -42.43 9.97
N HIS A 219 -15.05 -41.51 9.65
CA HIS A 219 -15.41 -40.37 10.49
C HIS A 219 -16.78 -40.54 11.20
N SER A 220 -17.17 -41.76 11.52
CA SER A 220 -18.48 -42.04 12.18
C SER A 220 -18.68 -41.29 13.50
N ARG A 221 -17.59 -40.93 14.21
CA ARG A 221 -17.63 -40.15 15.48
C ARG A 221 -18.12 -38.72 15.32
N VAL A 222 -18.03 -38.15 14.09
CA VAL A 222 -18.49 -36.77 13.80
C VAL A 222 -19.85 -36.73 13.11
N ALA A 223 -20.53 -37.86 13.02
CA ALA A 223 -21.84 -37.98 12.33
C ALA A 223 -22.93 -37.11 12.99
N ASP A 224 -22.88 -36.95 14.30
CA ASP A 224 -23.84 -36.17 15.10
C ASP A 224 -23.52 -34.68 15.18
N LEU A 225 -22.38 -34.24 14.66
CA LEU A 225 -22.02 -32.82 14.60
C LEU A 225 -22.87 -32.10 13.54
N SER A 226 -23.31 -30.89 13.85
CA SER A 226 -23.90 -29.98 12.87
C SER A 226 -22.87 -29.59 11.80
N ASP A 227 -23.35 -29.12 10.65
CA ASP A 227 -22.46 -28.65 9.58
C ASP A 227 -21.62 -27.45 10.05
N ALA A 228 -22.17 -26.54 10.88
CA ALA A 228 -21.44 -25.42 11.46
C ALA A 228 -20.28 -25.90 12.33
N GLU A 229 -20.48 -26.90 13.21
CA GLU A 229 -19.41 -27.47 14.04
C GLU A 229 -18.33 -28.14 13.20
N ARG A 230 -18.73 -28.84 12.12
CA ARG A 230 -17.77 -29.45 11.19
C ARG A 230 -16.92 -28.38 10.50
N TRP A 231 -17.56 -27.34 9.94
CA TRP A 231 -16.85 -26.24 9.29
C TRP A 231 -15.90 -25.53 10.28
N ALA A 232 -16.36 -25.17 11.46
CA ALA A 232 -15.53 -24.55 12.50
C ALA A 232 -14.31 -25.39 12.85
N SER A 233 -14.48 -26.74 13.00
CA SER A 233 -13.34 -27.63 13.29
C SER A 233 -12.32 -27.71 12.15
N LEU A 234 -12.76 -27.63 10.90
CA LEU A 234 -11.88 -27.64 9.74
C LEU A 234 -11.13 -26.31 9.59
N GLU A 235 -11.78 -25.17 9.87
CA GLU A 235 -11.10 -23.88 9.91
C GLU A 235 -10.03 -23.86 11.01
N PHE A 236 -10.33 -24.38 12.19
CA PHE A 236 -9.32 -24.51 13.25
C PHE A 236 -8.14 -25.37 12.80
N VAL A 237 -8.37 -26.54 12.18
CA VAL A 237 -7.29 -27.41 11.66
C VAL A 237 -6.40 -26.67 10.66
N ARG A 238 -6.96 -25.84 9.80
CA ARG A 238 -6.19 -25.07 8.81
C ARG A 238 -5.24 -24.07 9.47
N THR A 239 -5.54 -23.58 10.66
CA THR A 239 -4.66 -22.64 11.37
C THR A 239 -3.28 -23.20 11.69
N TRP A 240 -3.10 -24.50 11.71
CA TRP A 240 -1.78 -25.10 11.94
C TRP A 240 -0.82 -24.92 10.76
N THR A 241 -1.34 -24.79 9.56
CA THR A 241 -0.53 -24.61 8.34
C THR A 241 -0.57 -23.19 7.81
N LEU A 242 -1.68 -22.49 8.03
CA LEU A 242 -1.88 -21.07 7.71
C LEU A 242 -2.37 -20.36 8.98
N PRO A 243 -1.48 -20.05 9.91
CA PRO A 243 -1.86 -19.41 11.17
C PRO A 243 -2.46 -18.02 10.88
N PRO A 244 -3.63 -17.72 11.50
CA PRO A 244 -4.26 -16.42 11.31
C PRO A 244 -3.45 -15.31 11.97
N LEU A 245 -3.70 -14.08 11.53
CA LEU A 245 -3.19 -12.90 12.20
C LEU A 245 -3.76 -12.84 13.62
N GLN A 246 -2.90 -13.03 14.60
CA GLN A 246 -3.26 -12.91 16.01
C GLN A 246 -2.82 -11.55 16.54
N ALA A 247 -3.73 -10.84 17.20
CA ALA A 247 -3.36 -9.68 17.99
C ALA A 247 -2.43 -10.11 19.14
N ARG A 248 -1.27 -9.45 19.26
CA ARG A 248 -0.40 -9.69 20.40
C ARG A 248 -1.02 -9.08 21.65
N THR A 249 -0.98 -9.79 22.74
CA THR A 249 -1.32 -9.22 24.03
C THR A 249 -0.13 -8.41 24.55
N PHE A 250 -0.38 -7.14 24.86
CA PHE A 250 0.64 -6.30 25.48
C PHE A 250 0.99 -6.85 26.86
N ALA A 251 2.24 -7.29 27.00
CA ALA A 251 2.77 -7.77 28.28
C ALA A 251 3.82 -6.77 28.81
N PRO A 252 3.83 -6.49 30.12
CA PRO A 252 4.85 -5.66 30.75
C PRO A 252 6.27 -6.17 30.47
N GLY A 253 7.22 -5.23 30.37
CA GLY A 253 8.64 -5.50 30.18
C GLY A 253 9.51 -4.62 31.06
N ASN A 254 10.75 -4.38 30.65
CA ASN A 254 11.73 -3.57 31.36
C ASN A 254 11.97 -2.19 30.74
N GLY A 255 11.20 -1.83 29.73
CA GLY A 255 11.27 -0.53 29.06
C GLY A 255 10.66 0.60 29.89
N ALA A 256 11.12 1.80 29.64
CA ALA A 256 10.56 3.02 30.22
C ALA A 256 10.57 4.17 29.20
N ILE A 257 9.51 5.00 29.24
CA ILE A 257 9.45 6.28 28.54
C ILE A 257 9.34 7.36 29.59
N SER A 258 10.23 8.34 29.55
CA SER A 258 10.17 9.50 30.44
C SER A 258 10.39 10.77 29.63
N GLY A 259 9.69 11.84 30.01
CA GLY A 259 9.81 13.10 29.30
C GLY A 259 9.44 14.28 30.19
N VAL A 260 9.76 15.46 29.72
CA VAL A 260 9.36 16.72 30.33
C VAL A 260 8.44 17.46 29.37
N VAL A 261 7.28 17.87 29.86
CA VAL A 261 6.42 18.80 29.13
C VAL A 261 6.90 20.23 29.46
N THR A 262 7.45 20.91 28.47
CA THR A 262 8.00 22.27 28.63
C THR A 262 7.12 23.27 27.88
N ASN A 263 6.64 24.32 28.57
CA ASN A 263 6.00 25.45 27.90
C ASN A 263 7.10 26.45 27.46
N ASP A 264 7.28 26.58 26.14
CA ASP A 264 8.34 27.44 25.56
C ASP A 264 7.83 28.88 25.29
N THR A 265 6.59 29.17 25.63
CA THR A 265 6.09 30.56 25.61
C THR A 265 6.66 31.34 26.79
N PRO A 266 7.34 32.49 26.57
CA PRO A 266 7.86 33.34 27.63
C PRO A 266 6.77 33.70 28.67
N GLN A 267 7.04 33.43 29.95
CA GLN A 267 6.11 33.60 31.05
C GLN A 267 4.79 32.78 30.91
N GLY A 268 4.84 31.71 30.15
CA GLY A 268 3.72 30.79 29.98
C GLY A 268 3.39 30.02 31.26
N ASP A 269 2.20 29.42 31.28
CA ASP A 269 1.70 28.68 32.45
C ASP A 269 2.53 27.42 32.71
N VAL A 270 2.52 26.97 33.96
CA VAL A 270 3.17 25.73 34.36
C VAL A 270 2.48 24.53 33.75
N THR A 271 3.25 23.50 33.44
CA THR A 271 2.81 22.25 32.82
C THR A 271 2.54 21.13 33.84
N ALA A 272 2.31 21.51 35.10
CA ALA A 272 2.01 20.59 36.19
C ALA A 272 0.59 20.03 36.10
N GLY A 273 0.41 18.76 36.45
CA GLY A 273 -0.93 18.16 36.56
C GLY A 273 -1.58 17.81 35.22
N LEU A 274 -0.86 17.88 34.11
CA LEU A 274 -1.35 17.46 32.80
C LEU A 274 -1.42 15.92 32.70
N THR A 275 -2.52 15.42 32.20
CA THR A 275 -2.62 14.00 31.88
C THR A 275 -1.89 13.71 30.58
N VAL A 276 -0.93 12.78 30.62
CA VAL A 276 -0.25 12.24 29.44
C VAL A 276 -0.73 10.82 29.23
N THR A 277 -1.25 10.53 28.04
CA THR A 277 -1.72 9.19 27.66
C THR A 277 -0.76 8.58 26.67
N LEU A 278 -0.18 7.43 27.03
CA LEU A 278 0.68 6.61 26.18
C LEU A 278 -0.19 5.61 25.43
N SER A 279 -0.33 5.80 24.14
CA SER A 279 -0.94 4.83 23.23
C SER A 279 0.11 3.82 22.78
N VAL A 280 -0.19 2.54 22.93
CA VAL A 280 0.67 1.41 22.55
C VAL A 280 0.02 0.69 21.38
N PHE A 281 0.78 0.52 20.31
CA PHE A 281 0.28 -0.12 19.09
C PHE A 281 1.06 -1.40 18.81
N ASP A 282 0.34 -2.43 18.37
CA ASP A 282 0.87 -3.61 17.74
C ASP A 282 0.86 -3.37 16.22
N ASP A 283 2.01 -3.02 15.65
CA ASP A 283 2.13 -2.43 14.32
C ASP A 283 1.26 -1.16 14.17
N PHE A 284 -0.03 -1.32 13.85
CA PHE A 284 -0.96 -0.20 13.62
C PHE A 284 -2.25 -0.33 14.44
N ASP A 285 -2.42 -1.43 15.17
CA ASP A 285 -3.61 -1.67 15.99
C ASP A 285 -3.37 -1.18 17.40
N LEU A 286 -4.28 -0.34 17.92
CA LEU A 286 -4.21 0.13 19.30
C LEU A 286 -4.40 -1.08 20.25
N ALA A 287 -3.32 -1.45 20.93
CA ALA A 287 -3.35 -2.57 21.86
C ALA A 287 -3.79 -2.14 23.26
N THR A 288 -3.29 -0.99 23.74
CA THR A 288 -3.63 -0.47 25.07
C THR A 288 -3.26 1.00 25.19
N GLN A 289 -3.83 1.64 26.23
CA GLN A 289 -3.48 3.00 26.62
C GLN A 289 -3.13 3.04 28.11
N ILE A 290 -2.09 3.80 28.45
CA ILE A 290 -1.58 3.95 29.81
C ILE A 290 -1.50 5.44 30.11
N SER A 291 -1.99 5.90 31.25
CA SER A 291 -1.97 7.30 31.63
C SER A 291 -0.98 7.59 32.76
N SER A 292 -0.35 8.75 32.68
CA SER A 292 0.52 9.32 33.71
C SER A 292 0.18 10.81 33.88
N THR A 293 0.60 11.43 34.98
CA THR A 293 0.36 12.85 35.24
C THR A 293 1.69 13.56 35.42
N THR A 294 1.83 14.74 34.81
CA THR A 294 3.04 15.56 34.96
C THR A 294 3.21 16.08 36.38
N SER A 295 4.45 16.01 36.88
CA SER A 295 4.85 16.59 38.14
C SER A 295 4.83 18.14 38.13
N VAL A 296 5.15 18.77 39.24
CA VAL A 296 5.29 20.21 39.35
C VAL A 296 6.37 20.81 38.42
N THR A 297 7.29 19.98 37.94
CA THR A 297 8.34 20.37 36.98
C THR A 297 8.04 19.92 35.56
N GLY A 298 6.81 19.44 35.28
CA GLY A 298 6.41 18.93 33.96
C GLY A 298 6.92 17.50 33.66
N LEU A 299 7.63 16.84 34.60
CA LEU A 299 8.16 15.49 34.39
C LEU A 299 7.04 14.45 34.45
N TYR A 300 7.02 13.52 33.50
CA TYR A 300 6.19 12.33 33.51
C TYR A 300 7.00 11.06 33.17
N ARG A 301 6.46 9.90 33.50
CA ARG A 301 7.13 8.62 33.27
C ARG A 301 6.13 7.46 33.13
N PHE A 302 6.46 6.56 32.24
CA PHE A 302 5.85 5.25 32.09
C PHE A 302 6.92 4.20 32.26
N ASP A 303 6.67 3.22 33.13
CA ASP A 303 7.56 2.09 33.41
C ASP A 303 6.92 0.78 32.98
N SER A 304 7.69 -0.30 33.03
CA SER A 304 7.25 -1.66 32.73
C SER A 304 6.73 -1.80 31.28
N LEU A 305 7.30 -1.09 30.34
CA LEU A 305 6.93 -1.17 28.94
C LEU A 305 7.62 -2.36 28.25
N ASN A 306 6.95 -2.96 27.28
CA ASN A 306 7.51 -4.03 26.48
C ASN A 306 8.59 -3.49 25.55
N THR A 307 9.76 -4.12 25.52
CA THR A 307 10.90 -3.67 24.70
C THR A 307 11.04 -4.40 23.36
N ASP A 308 10.08 -5.25 23.00
CA ASP A 308 10.03 -5.86 21.67
C ASP A 308 9.85 -4.75 20.61
N PRO A 309 10.72 -4.68 19.57
CA PRO A 309 10.69 -3.63 18.56
C PRO A 309 9.41 -3.52 17.75
N GLY A 310 8.56 -4.55 17.76
CA GLY A 310 7.26 -4.53 17.11
C GLY A 310 6.21 -3.67 17.82
N TRP A 311 6.46 -3.23 19.06
CA TRP A 311 5.59 -2.29 19.76
C TRP A 311 5.95 -0.86 19.44
N LEU A 312 4.92 -0.05 19.08
CA LEU A 312 5.05 1.37 18.81
C LEU A 312 4.37 2.17 19.92
N TYR A 313 5.01 3.25 20.34
CA TYR A 313 4.56 4.07 21.45
C TYR A 313 4.40 5.52 21.03
N VAL A 314 3.28 6.14 21.38
CA VAL A 314 3.03 7.58 21.17
C VAL A 314 2.44 8.15 22.43
N ALA A 315 3.08 9.15 23.03
CA ALA A 315 2.52 9.88 24.16
C ALA A 315 1.74 11.08 23.65
N ASN A 316 0.51 11.23 24.11
CA ASN A 316 -0.41 12.30 23.76
C ASN A 316 -0.79 13.10 25.01
N LEU A 317 -0.96 14.41 24.86
CA LEU A 317 -1.47 15.27 25.92
C LEU A 317 -2.23 16.45 25.30
N SER A 318 -3.08 17.10 26.11
CA SER A 318 -3.70 18.36 25.76
C SER A 318 -3.21 19.47 26.70
N PHE A 319 -2.81 20.60 26.13
CA PHE A 319 -2.48 21.79 26.87
C PHE A 319 -3.32 22.94 26.37
N LYS A 320 -4.21 23.49 27.22
CA LYS A 320 -5.15 24.54 26.87
C LYS A 320 -5.96 24.23 25.60
N ASP A 321 -6.52 23.03 25.54
CA ASP A 321 -7.32 22.50 24.42
C ASP A 321 -6.56 22.36 23.10
N VAL A 322 -5.23 22.45 23.14
CA VAL A 322 -4.36 22.16 22.00
C VAL A 322 -3.76 20.77 22.19
N PRO A 323 -3.97 19.84 21.23
CA PRO A 323 -3.39 18.51 21.29
C PRO A 323 -1.91 18.53 20.91
N TYR A 324 -1.10 17.85 21.70
CA TYR A 324 0.31 17.62 21.45
C TYR A 324 0.62 16.13 21.52
N SER A 325 1.63 15.70 20.78
CA SER A 325 2.08 14.31 20.80
C SER A 325 3.58 14.22 20.58
N THR A 326 4.17 13.18 21.12
CA THR A 326 5.55 12.80 20.79
C THR A 326 5.64 12.30 19.35
N GLY A 327 6.83 12.13 18.83
CA GLY A 327 7.07 11.21 17.71
C GLY A 327 6.77 9.78 18.13
N VAL A 328 6.77 8.88 17.13
CA VAL A 328 6.69 7.45 17.38
C VAL A 328 7.98 6.99 18.02
N MET A 329 7.86 6.30 19.15
CA MET A 329 8.98 5.72 19.89
C MET A 329 8.94 4.19 19.77
N THR A 330 10.10 3.58 19.62
CA THR A 330 10.30 2.13 19.66
C THR A 330 11.49 1.84 20.56
N PHE A 331 11.51 0.65 21.16
CA PHE A 331 12.67 0.21 21.93
C PHE A 331 13.64 -0.57 21.02
N THR A 332 14.92 -0.53 21.40
CA THR A 332 15.94 -1.44 20.88
C THR A 332 16.61 -2.14 22.07
N ALA A 333 17.34 -3.20 21.80
CA ALA A 333 18.06 -3.94 22.87
C ALA A 333 19.04 -3.04 23.63
N GLU A 334 19.61 -2.04 22.96
CA GLU A 334 20.59 -1.10 23.51
C GLU A 334 19.97 0.11 24.20
N ALA A 335 18.69 0.42 23.91
CA ALA A 335 17.99 1.61 24.39
C ALA A 335 16.65 1.26 25.07
N PRO A 336 16.68 0.72 26.29
CA PRO A 336 15.48 0.36 27.05
C PRO A 336 14.76 1.58 27.65
N VAL A 337 15.30 2.78 27.51
CA VAL A 337 14.69 4.04 27.94
C VAL A 337 14.60 4.98 26.75
N GLN A 338 13.40 5.53 26.53
CA GLN A 338 13.13 6.50 25.46
C GLN A 338 12.79 7.86 26.06
N ASP A 339 13.19 8.92 25.34
CA ASP A 339 12.81 10.30 25.67
C ASP A 339 11.47 10.65 25.00
N GLY A 340 10.48 10.96 25.82
CA GLY A 340 9.15 11.42 25.41
C GLY A 340 8.91 12.90 25.65
N SER A 341 9.94 13.74 25.75
CA SER A 341 9.78 15.17 26.01
C SER A 341 8.93 15.86 24.94
N VAL A 342 8.05 16.77 25.38
CA VAL A 342 7.09 17.49 24.52
C VAL A 342 7.17 18.98 24.84
N THR A 343 7.30 19.80 23.79
CA THR A 343 7.20 21.26 23.91
C THR A 343 5.79 21.71 23.59
N VAL A 344 5.18 22.47 24.49
CA VAL A 344 3.86 23.08 24.35
C VAL A 344 3.97 24.60 24.31
N TYR A 345 2.95 25.26 23.81
CA TYR A 345 2.90 26.71 23.67
C TYR A 345 1.52 27.23 24.11
N GLU A 346 1.50 28.46 24.64
CA GLU A 346 0.24 29.19 24.87
C GLU A 346 -0.49 29.41 23.54
N PRO A 347 -1.82 29.22 23.45
CA PRO A 347 -2.56 29.45 22.22
C PRO A 347 -2.73 30.94 21.91
N THR A 348 -2.85 31.25 20.61
CA THR A 348 -3.30 32.55 20.08
C THR A 348 -4.23 32.35 18.89
N ASN A 349 -5.19 33.25 18.74
CA ASN A 349 -6.07 33.35 17.57
C ASN A 349 -5.78 34.62 16.72
N ASP A 350 -4.70 35.32 16.98
CA ASP A 350 -4.28 36.48 16.21
C ASP A 350 -3.72 36.04 14.84
N SER A 351 -4.50 36.20 13.79
CA SER A 351 -4.09 35.82 12.42
C SER A 351 -2.93 36.64 11.85
N SER A 352 -2.59 37.79 12.45
CA SER A 352 -1.47 38.61 12.01
C SER A 352 -0.10 37.93 12.18
N VAL A 353 -0.03 36.85 12.98
CA VAL A 353 1.17 36.05 13.18
C VAL A 353 1.47 35.11 12.01
N LEU A 354 0.50 34.85 11.17
CA LEU A 354 0.63 33.96 10.02
C LEU A 354 1.35 34.62 8.86
N ALA A 355 2.20 33.88 8.21
CA ALA A 355 2.77 34.24 6.92
C ALA A 355 3.03 32.98 6.08
N VAL A 356 2.95 33.12 4.77
CA VAL A 356 3.46 32.15 3.83
C VAL A 356 4.82 32.65 3.36
N GLU A 357 5.90 31.97 3.78
CA GLU A 357 7.27 32.33 3.39
C GLU A 357 7.45 32.18 1.88
N ARG A 358 6.81 31.14 1.34
CA ARG A 358 6.91 30.80 -0.07
C ARG A 358 5.67 30.09 -0.55
N ALA A 359 5.10 30.57 -1.64
CA ALA A 359 4.06 29.89 -2.38
C ALA A 359 4.57 29.52 -3.78
N HIS A 360 4.29 28.33 -4.23
CA HIS A 360 4.55 27.87 -5.59
C HIS A 360 3.25 27.39 -6.18
N TRP A 361 2.84 27.98 -7.29
CA TRP A 361 1.69 27.56 -8.07
C TRP A 361 2.16 26.96 -9.38
N PHE A 362 1.64 25.80 -9.71
CA PHE A 362 1.94 25.07 -10.93
C PHE A 362 0.64 24.95 -11.73
N LEU A 363 0.71 25.36 -12.96
CA LEU A 363 -0.39 25.38 -13.90
C LEU A 363 -0.07 24.44 -15.06
N GLU A 364 -0.83 23.37 -15.17
CA GLU A 364 -0.73 22.40 -16.26
C GLU A 364 -2.07 22.30 -16.99
N PHE A 365 -2.08 21.73 -18.18
CA PHE A 365 -3.28 21.69 -19.01
C PHE A 365 -3.55 20.27 -19.48
N ASP A 366 -4.81 19.83 -19.31
CA ASP A 366 -5.32 18.58 -19.84
C ASP A 366 -6.62 18.87 -20.62
N GLN A 367 -6.53 18.87 -21.95
CA GLN A 367 -7.63 19.14 -22.89
C GLN A 367 -8.37 20.46 -22.59
N SER A 368 -9.42 20.41 -21.79
CA SER A 368 -10.25 21.55 -21.39
C SER A 368 -10.21 21.82 -19.88
N ASN A 369 -9.17 21.37 -19.20
CA ASN A 369 -8.98 21.57 -17.78
C ASN A 369 -7.62 22.21 -17.51
N LEU A 370 -7.62 23.22 -16.64
CA LEU A 370 -6.44 23.72 -15.97
C LEU A 370 -6.25 22.92 -14.68
N LEU A 371 -5.12 22.21 -14.61
CA LEU A 371 -4.70 21.47 -13.42
C LEU A 371 -3.85 22.40 -12.56
N MET A 372 -4.32 22.68 -11.36
CA MET A 372 -3.63 23.52 -10.38
C MET A 372 -2.99 22.65 -9.29
N ALA A 373 -1.73 22.93 -8.97
CA ALA A 373 -1.09 22.43 -7.77
C ALA A 373 -0.41 23.58 -7.03
N GLU A 374 -0.67 23.70 -5.76
CA GLU A 374 -0.20 24.80 -4.93
C GLU A 374 0.54 24.29 -3.71
N LEU A 375 1.79 24.70 -3.57
CA LEU A 375 2.63 24.40 -2.43
C LEU A 375 2.80 25.67 -1.58
N TYR A 376 2.42 25.58 -0.31
CA TYR A 376 2.56 26.64 0.67
C TYR A 376 3.56 26.24 1.77
N ILE A 377 4.47 27.14 2.11
CA ILE A 377 5.41 27.01 3.24
C ILE A 377 5.00 28.03 4.29
N TRP A 378 4.40 27.52 5.37
CA TRP A 378 3.76 28.32 6.41
C TRP A 378 4.72 28.67 7.54
N SER A 379 4.58 29.87 8.08
CA SER A 379 5.27 30.36 9.27
C SER A 379 4.31 30.97 10.26
N ASN A 380 4.63 30.80 11.53
CA ASN A 380 4.00 31.50 12.63
C ASN A 380 5.08 32.37 13.30
N ASN A 381 4.94 33.68 13.17
CA ASN A 381 5.94 34.65 13.60
C ASN A 381 5.78 35.07 15.09
N SER A 382 5.03 34.31 15.88
CA SER A 382 4.87 34.53 17.31
C SER A 382 5.62 33.48 18.13
N ASP A 383 5.56 33.62 19.45
CA ASP A 383 5.99 32.65 20.46
C ASP A 383 4.85 31.73 20.95
N ARG A 384 3.68 31.75 20.29
CA ARG A 384 2.46 31.07 20.66
C ARG A 384 1.98 30.15 19.53
N VAL A 385 1.31 29.06 19.89
CA VAL A 385 0.66 28.22 18.87
C VAL A 385 -0.57 28.93 18.33
N TYR A 386 -0.65 29.05 17.01
CA TYR A 386 -1.83 29.61 16.37
C TYR A 386 -2.92 28.53 16.23
N VAL A 387 -4.10 28.80 16.76
CA VAL A 387 -5.21 27.84 16.83
C VAL A 387 -6.40 28.20 15.92
N GLY A 388 -6.30 29.28 15.16
CA GLY A 388 -7.37 29.74 14.28
C GLY A 388 -8.50 30.47 15.03
N ALA A 389 -9.44 30.98 14.26
CA ALA A 389 -10.68 31.52 14.78
C ALA A 389 -11.63 30.38 15.16
N VAL A 390 -12.36 30.53 16.25
CA VAL A 390 -13.45 29.63 16.61
C VAL A 390 -14.63 29.96 15.68
N SER A 391 -15.14 28.96 14.96
CA SER A 391 -16.39 29.11 14.21
C SER A 391 -17.56 29.36 15.18
N GLU A 392 -18.50 30.22 14.80
CA GLU A 392 -19.73 30.40 15.57
C GLU A 392 -20.66 29.17 15.48
N ASP A 393 -20.45 28.31 14.48
CA ASP A 393 -21.11 27.01 14.37
C ASP A 393 -20.27 25.93 15.08
N ASP A 394 -20.79 25.37 16.15
CA ASP A 394 -20.14 24.35 17.00
C ASP A 394 -19.68 23.10 16.22
N ASP A 395 -20.28 22.80 15.07
CA ASP A 395 -19.96 21.64 14.23
C ASP A 395 -18.85 21.90 13.18
N ALA A 396 -18.46 23.16 12.93
CA ALA A 396 -17.55 23.49 11.81
C ALA A 396 -16.06 23.37 12.16
N GLY A 397 -15.71 23.13 13.42
CA GLY A 397 -14.31 23.07 13.86
C GLY A 397 -13.55 24.40 13.74
N ARG A 398 -12.25 24.39 14.05
CA ARG A 398 -11.39 25.58 13.96
C ARG A 398 -10.79 25.69 12.57
N SER A 399 -10.91 26.85 11.92
CA SER A 399 -10.18 27.20 10.71
C SER A 399 -8.81 27.80 11.09
N VAL A 400 -7.73 27.05 10.85
CA VAL A 400 -6.38 27.47 11.26
C VAL A 400 -5.61 28.06 10.07
N LEU A 401 -5.40 27.30 9.00
CA LEU A 401 -4.68 27.81 7.82
C LEU A 401 -5.65 27.93 6.65
N PRO A 402 -6.05 29.14 6.25
CA PRO A 402 -6.99 29.34 5.16
C PRO A 402 -6.29 29.21 3.80
N PHE A 403 -6.96 28.55 2.86
CA PHE A 403 -6.61 28.47 1.44
C PHE A 403 -7.75 29.11 0.64
N ALA A 404 -7.52 30.31 0.13
CA ALA A 404 -8.47 30.93 -0.78
C ALA A 404 -8.27 30.33 -2.16
N LEU A 405 -9.36 29.91 -2.80
CA LEU A 405 -9.32 29.22 -4.09
C LEU A 405 -10.09 30.04 -5.16
N PRO A 406 -9.69 29.94 -6.42
CA PRO A 406 -10.44 30.52 -7.51
C PRO A 406 -11.88 29.99 -7.56
N PRO A 407 -12.86 30.78 -8.03
CA PRO A 407 -14.20 30.25 -8.24
C PRO A 407 -14.17 29.11 -9.27
N ASP A 408 -15.13 28.22 -9.20
CA ASP A 408 -15.28 27.07 -10.10
C ASP A 408 -14.22 25.95 -9.96
N PHE A 409 -13.42 25.94 -8.87
CA PHE A 409 -12.54 24.83 -8.59
C PHE A 409 -13.29 23.52 -8.38
N GLN A 410 -12.73 22.40 -8.82
CA GLN A 410 -13.29 21.07 -8.70
C GLN A 410 -12.21 20.09 -8.25
N ASN A 411 -12.61 18.97 -7.66
CA ASN A 411 -11.73 17.85 -7.28
C ASN A 411 -10.56 18.27 -6.36
N LEU A 412 -10.86 19.13 -5.36
CA LEU A 412 -9.87 19.55 -4.38
C LEU A 412 -9.34 18.37 -3.58
N SER A 413 -8.03 18.27 -3.47
CA SER A 413 -7.33 17.25 -2.67
C SER A 413 -6.07 17.83 -2.03
N PHE A 414 -5.63 17.23 -0.93
CA PHE A 414 -4.43 17.57 -0.18
C PHE A 414 -3.52 16.35 -0.06
N ASP A 415 -2.20 16.55 -0.07
CA ASP A 415 -1.24 15.43 -0.02
C ASP A 415 -1.09 14.81 1.38
N ASP A 416 -1.36 15.58 2.43
CA ASP A 416 -1.07 15.21 3.81
C ASP A 416 -2.31 15.13 4.71
N GLY A 417 -3.50 15.01 4.11
CA GLY A 417 -4.76 14.85 4.83
C GLY A 417 -5.99 14.87 3.94
N ASP A 418 -7.12 14.46 4.49
CA ASP A 418 -8.38 14.33 3.76
C ASP A 418 -9.27 15.56 3.94
N LEU A 419 -10.00 15.89 2.87
CA LEU A 419 -11.09 16.85 2.90
C LEU A 419 -12.26 16.29 3.72
N GLY A 420 -12.89 17.13 4.55
CA GLY A 420 -13.93 16.71 5.50
C GLY A 420 -13.38 16.15 6.82
N ARG A 421 -12.06 16.21 7.03
CA ARG A 421 -11.37 15.78 8.26
C ARG A 421 -10.41 16.85 8.75
N ARG A 422 -9.13 16.74 8.35
CA ARG A 422 -8.13 17.75 8.64
C ARG A 422 -8.41 19.04 7.85
N TYR A 423 -8.82 18.88 6.60
CA TYR A 423 -9.16 20.00 5.74
C TYR A 423 -10.66 20.14 5.61
N GLN A 424 -11.18 21.34 5.78
CA GLN A 424 -12.60 21.65 5.68
C GLN A 424 -12.85 22.64 4.56
N LEU A 425 -13.97 22.49 3.84
CA LEU A 425 -14.42 23.50 2.90
C LEU A 425 -14.91 24.73 3.64
N THR A 426 -14.55 25.89 3.12
CA THR A 426 -15.01 27.20 3.58
C THR A 426 -15.69 27.94 2.41
N PRO A 427 -16.45 29.01 2.65
CA PRO A 427 -17.04 29.78 1.57
C PRO A 427 -16.03 30.29 0.53
N ASP A 428 -14.79 30.57 0.94
CA ASP A 428 -13.72 31.13 0.11
C ASP A 428 -12.71 30.07 -0.38
N GLY A 429 -12.94 28.78 -0.11
CA GLY A 429 -12.05 27.70 -0.50
C GLY A 429 -11.96 26.57 0.51
N ALA A 430 -10.87 26.46 1.27
CA ALA A 430 -10.65 25.43 2.29
C ALA A 430 -9.80 25.94 3.45
N ALA A 431 -9.77 25.21 4.57
CA ALA A 431 -8.88 25.48 5.69
C ALA A 431 -8.31 24.19 6.32
N ASP A 432 -7.06 24.22 6.76
CA ASP A 432 -6.47 23.22 7.68
C ASP A 432 -6.97 23.49 9.10
N THR A 433 -7.30 22.45 9.82
CA THR A 433 -7.80 22.54 11.22
C THR A 433 -6.72 22.33 12.27
N LEU A 434 -5.51 21.92 11.87
CA LEU A 434 -4.43 21.63 12.81
C LEU A 434 -3.74 22.92 13.29
N PRO A 435 -3.53 23.09 14.60
CA PRO A 435 -2.77 24.21 15.17
C PRO A 435 -1.39 24.36 14.55
N LEU A 436 -0.92 25.58 14.34
CA LEU A 436 0.40 25.89 13.79
C LEU A 436 1.34 26.35 14.91
N PRO A 437 2.38 25.56 15.25
CA PRO A 437 3.34 25.96 16.27
C PRO A 437 4.19 27.16 15.81
N PRO A 438 4.86 27.87 16.73
CA PRO A 438 5.80 28.94 16.41
C PRO A 438 6.91 28.48 15.48
N GLY A 439 7.41 29.40 14.65
CA GLY A 439 8.58 29.19 13.82
C GLY A 439 8.38 29.49 12.35
N GLN A 440 9.51 29.51 11.62
CA GLN A 440 9.54 29.74 10.18
C GLN A 440 9.53 28.43 9.41
N GLY A 441 8.71 28.32 8.37
CA GLY A 441 8.61 27.14 7.51
C GLY A 441 8.18 25.86 8.24
N VAL A 442 7.41 26.00 9.31
CA VAL A 442 7.05 24.90 10.22
C VAL A 442 6.07 23.92 9.64
N ARG A 443 5.34 24.31 8.57
CA ARG A 443 4.41 23.42 7.85
C ARG A 443 4.51 23.64 6.36
N GLN A 444 4.41 22.56 5.61
CA GLN A 444 4.23 22.57 4.17
C GLN A 444 2.87 21.95 3.84
N THR A 445 2.15 22.56 2.91
CA THR A 445 0.87 22.04 2.44
C THR A 445 0.87 22.08 0.93
N LEU A 446 0.59 20.94 0.31
CA LEU A 446 0.39 20.80 -1.13
C LEU A 446 -1.06 20.43 -1.37
N LEU A 447 -1.73 21.25 -2.16
CA LEU A 447 -3.10 20.99 -2.58
C LEU A 447 -3.19 20.96 -4.10
N ARG A 448 -4.21 20.26 -4.61
CA ARG A 448 -4.48 20.14 -6.04
C ARG A 448 -5.96 20.28 -6.31
N TYR A 449 -6.27 20.89 -7.44
CA TYR A 449 -7.64 21.02 -7.92
C TYR A 449 -7.66 21.29 -9.43
N VAL A 450 -8.85 21.29 -10.00
CA VAL A 450 -9.07 21.46 -11.44
C VAL A 450 -9.98 22.65 -11.67
N ILE A 451 -9.68 23.45 -12.69
CA ILE A 451 -10.57 24.51 -13.19
C ILE A 451 -10.92 24.18 -14.65
N PRO A 452 -12.17 23.83 -14.96
CA PRO A 452 -12.59 23.59 -16.34
C PRO A 452 -12.65 24.90 -17.11
N PHE A 453 -12.23 24.88 -18.38
CA PHE A 453 -12.41 26.02 -19.30
C PHE A 453 -13.11 25.57 -20.58
N THR A 454 -13.90 26.48 -21.16
CA THR A 454 -14.76 26.21 -22.32
C THR A 454 -14.38 27.03 -23.55
N SER A 455 -13.25 27.75 -23.49
CA SER A 455 -12.79 28.63 -24.58
C SER A 455 -11.25 28.60 -24.72
N LEU A 456 -10.73 29.22 -25.77
CA LEU A 456 -9.27 29.38 -25.95
C LEU A 456 -8.66 30.41 -24.99
N THR A 457 -9.46 31.01 -24.12
CA THR A 457 -9.02 32.02 -23.14
C THR A 457 -9.58 31.69 -21.77
N LEU A 458 -8.77 31.94 -20.75
CA LEU A 458 -9.16 31.83 -19.34
C LEU A 458 -8.58 33.05 -18.60
N ASP A 459 -9.43 33.81 -17.94
CA ASP A 459 -9.04 34.88 -17.04
C ASP A 459 -9.09 34.29 -15.60
N LEU A 460 -7.94 33.81 -15.11
CA LEU A 460 -7.82 33.22 -13.77
C LEU A 460 -7.64 34.33 -12.75
N GLN A 461 -8.55 34.38 -11.78
CA GLN A 461 -8.48 35.28 -10.63
C GLN A 461 -8.26 34.44 -9.37
N HIS A 462 -7.07 34.51 -8.81
CA HIS A 462 -6.70 33.73 -7.63
C HIS A 462 -6.60 34.63 -6.39
N PRO A 463 -7.50 34.47 -5.42
CA PRO A 463 -7.45 35.26 -4.19
C PRO A 463 -6.32 34.77 -3.27
N VAL A 464 -5.79 35.67 -2.44
CA VAL A 464 -4.71 35.42 -1.48
C VAL A 464 -5.26 35.60 -0.06
N ALA A 465 -5.36 34.51 0.71
CA ALA A 465 -5.96 34.54 2.05
C ALA A 465 -5.03 35.15 3.12
N VAL A 466 -3.73 34.93 3.01
CA VAL A 466 -2.71 35.38 3.98
C VAL A 466 -1.54 36.02 3.25
N PRO A 467 -0.73 36.86 3.91
CA PRO A 467 0.42 37.49 3.23
C PRO A 467 1.40 36.45 2.68
N LEU A 468 1.81 36.58 1.42
CA LEU A 468 2.86 35.77 0.80
C LEU A 468 4.13 36.60 0.70
N ARG A 469 5.21 36.15 1.30
CA ARG A 469 6.53 36.81 1.16
C ARG A 469 7.11 36.60 -0.23
N SER A 470 6.87 35.44 -0.83
CA SER A 470 7.29 35.12 -2.18
C SER A 470 6.27 34.22 -2.85
N LEU A 471 5.85 34.57 -4.04
CA LEU A 471 5.01 33.78 -4.93
C LEU A 471 5.81 33.45 -6.19
N ASN A 472 5.78 32.20 -6.58
CA ASN A 472 6.35 31.71 -7.83
C ASN A 472 5.28 30.93 -8.59
N VAL A 473 4.97 31.34 -9.79
CA VAL A 473 3.97 30.74 -10.67
C VAL A 473 4.67 30.12 -11.87
N LEU A 474 4.51 28.82 -12.06
CA LEU A 474 5.06 28.04 -13.15
C LEU A 474 3.92 27.58 -14.05
N VAL A 475 3.93 27.99 -15.30
CA VAL A 475 2.89 27.63 -16.29
C VAL A 475 3.51 26.77 -17.37
N ALA A 476 2.99 25.57 -17.58
CA ALA A 476 3.47 24.67 -18.62
C ALA A 476 3.37 25.29 -20.00
N ASP A 477 4.45 25.24 -20.78
CA ASP A 477 4.48 25.70 -22.15
C ASP A 477 3.81 24.69 -23.09
N VAL A 478 2.53 24.89 -23.30
CA VAL A 478 1.70 24.15 -24.27
C VAL A 478 1.35 25.00 -25.51
N GLY A 479 2.10 26.09 -25.75
CA GLY A 479 1.81 27.08 -26.76
C GLY A 479 0.78 28.13 -26.33
N ALA A 480 0.36 28.13 -25.09
CA ALA A 480 -0.48 29.17 -24.50
C ALA A 480 0.33 30.46 -24.30
N GLN A 481 -0.34 31.61 -24.35
CA GLN A 481 0.24 32.87 -23.97
C GLN A 481 -0.27 33.27 -22.58
N VAL A 482 0.66 33.69 -21.73
CA VAL A 482 0.37 34.05 -20.34
C VAL A 482 0.75 35.50 -20.09
N SER A 483 -0.11 36.25 -19.45
CA SER A 483 0.18 37.62 -19.00
C SER A 483 -0.47 37.90 -17.65
N SER A 484 0.16 38.73 -16.86
CA SER A 484 -0.35 39.15 -15.54
C SER A 484 0.06 40.59 -15.26
N PRO A 485 -0.84 41.44 -14.74
CA PRO A 485 -0.49 42.76 -14.24
C PRO A 485 0.20 42.70 -12.87
N ASP A 486 0.08 41.59 -12.16
CA ASP A 486 0.51 41.41 -10.76
C ASP A 486 1.84 40.67 -10.62
N LEU A 487 2.28 39.97 -11.66
CA LEU A 487 3.47 39.11 -11.65
C LEU A 487 4.54 39.62 -12.60
N GLN A 488 5.79 39.44 -12.25
CA GLN A 488 6.94 39.71 -13.09
C GLN A 488 7.35 38.42 -13.82
N GLU A 489 7.43 38.51 -15.16
CA GLU A 489 7.93 37.41 -15.96
C GLU A 489 9.45 37.26 -15.78
N GLY A 490 9.88 36.04 -15.51
CA GLY A 490 11.27 35.63 -15.40
C GLY A 490 11.68 34.68 -16.52
N PRO A 491 12.95 34.28 -16.56
CA PRO A 491 13.40 33.30 -17.55
C PRO A 491 12.63 31.99 -17.42
N ALA A 492 12.24 31.41 -18.56
CA ALA A 492 11.60 30.11 -18.60
C ALA A 492 12.47 29.05 -17.91
N ARG A 493 11.84 28.11 -17.23
CA ARG A 493 12.50 27.01 -16.53
C ARG A 493 12.24 25.69 -17.22
N GLN A 494 13.29 24.91 -17.36
CA GLN A 494 13.15 23.52 -17.82
C GLN A 494 13.16 22.61 -16.61
N VAL A 495 12.12 21.77 -16.50
CA VAL A 495 11.98 20.77 -15.48
C VAL A 495 11.79 19.44 -16.19
N GLU A 496 12.78 18.55 -16.07
CA GLU A 496 12.86 17.31 -16.87
C GLU A 496 12.79 17.58 -18.38
N GLN A 497 11.70 17.17 -19.04
CA GLN A 497 11.48 17.36 -20.48
C GLN A 497 10.46 18.45 -20.80
N ALA A 498 9.87 19.09 -19.78
CA ALA A 498 8.88 20.13 -19.93
C ALA A 498 9.47 21.52 -19.67
N THR A 499 9.04 22.50 -20.47
CA THR A 499 9.36 23.91 -20.30
C THR A 499 8.22 24.62 -19.59
N TYR A 500 8.54 25.49 -18.65
CA TYR A 500 7.56 26.29 -17.92
C TYR A 500 7.89 27.78 -18.07
N PHE A 501 6.91 28.59 -18.35
CA PHE A 501 6.96 30.03 -18.11
C PHE A 501 7.02 30.28 -16.61
N ASN A 502 7.87 31.21 -16.18
CA ASN A 502 8.11 31.48 -14.77
C ASN A 502 7.71 32.92 -14.45
N PHE A 503 6.77 33.08 -13.53
CA PHE A 503 6.31 34.38 -13.05
C PHE A 503 6.52 34.47 -11.55
N THR A 504 6.85 35.66 -11.05
CA THR A 504 7.16 35.89 -9.64
C THR A 504 6.50 37.15 -9.10
N ALA A 505 6.15 37.12 -7.81
CA ALA A 505 5.81 38.31 -7.03
C ALA A 505 6.42 38.20 -5.63
N ALA A 506 6.70 39.32 -5.02
CA ALA A 506 7.18 39.41 -3.64
C ALA A 506 6.22 40.29 -2.82
N GLU A 507 6.12 39.99 -1.48
CA GLU A 507 5.34 40.76 -0.52
C GLU A 507 3.89 40.98 -0.99
N VAL A 508 3.20 39.89 -1.38
CA VAL A 508 1.79 39.94 -1.77
C VAL A 508 0.93 40.04 -0.52
N PRO A 509 0.13 41.12 -0.34
CA PRO A 509 -0.69 41.27 0.86
C PRO A 509 -1.92 40.32 0.86
N ALA A 510 -2.41 39.98 2.04
CA ALA A 510 -3.69 39.30 2.19
C ALA A 510 -4.83 40.12 1.55
N GLY A 511 -5.82 39.43 1.00
CA GLY A 511 -6.96 40.04 0.29
C GLY A 511 -6.66 40.49 -1.13
N LYS A 512 -5.41 40.41 -1.61
CA LYS A 512 -5.07 40.66 -3.01
C LYS A 512 -5.56 39.50 -3.86
N THR A 513 -6.11 39.80 -5.03
CA THR A 513 -6.38 38.83 -6.09
C THR A 513 -5.26 38.92 -7.14
N ILE A 514 -4.63 37.79 -7.44
CA ILE A 514 -3.64 37.66 -8.53
C ILE A 514 -4.39 37.35 -9.80
N GLU A 515 -4.18 38.17 -10.82
CA GLU A 515 -4.80 38.01 -12.13
C GLU A 515 -3.82 37.40 -13.12
N LEU A 516 -4.23 36.27 -13.75
CA LEU A 516 -3.51 35.68 -14.88
C LEU A 516 -4.45 35.55 -16.07
N LYS A 517 -4.05 36.13 -17.18
CA LYS A 517 -4.75 35.99 -18.47
C LYS A 517 -4.04 34.95 -19.30
N LEU A 518 -4.73 33.86 -19.57
CA LEU A 518 -4.27 32.74 -20.38
C LEU A 518 -5.01 32.78 -21.72
N THR A 519 -4.27 32.75 -22.85
CA THR A 519 -4.84 32.77 -24.18
C THR A 519 -4.18 31.69 -25.05
N ASN A 520 -4.83 31.33 -26.16
CA ASN A 520 -4.41 30.24 -27.03
C ASN A 520 -4.30 28.87 -26.28
N LEU A 521 -5.24 28.61 -25.39
CA LEU A 521 -5.30 27.39 -24.63
C LEU A 521 -5.56 26.16 -25.52
N PRO A 522 -5.08 24.95 -25.12
CA PRO A 522 -5.31 23.71 -25.87
C PRO A 522 -6.75 23.21 -25.69
N PHE A 523 -7.70 23.89 -26.30
CA PHE A 523 -9.13 23.58 -26.21
C PHE A 523 -9.57 22.64 -27.33
N ASN A 524 -10.02 21.42 -26.99
CA ASN A 524 -10.48 20.42 -27.94
C ASN A 524 -12.01 20.46 -28.08
N ARG A 525 -12.50 20.80 -29.30
CA ARG A 525 -13.93 21.01 -29.60
C ARG A 525 -14.78 19.74 -29.79
N SER A 526 -14.24 18.54 -29.59
CA SER A 526 -14.96 17.30 -29.88
C SER A 526 -15.47 16.62 -28.61
N PRO A 527 -16.80 16.69 -28.30
CA PRO A 527 -17.38 16.00 -27.14
C PRO A 527 -17.45 14.47 -27.26
N GLU A 528 -17.25 13.92 -28.47
CA GLU A 528 -17.44 12.49 -28.73
C GLU A 528 -16.23 11.59 -28.45
N THR A 529 -15.04 12.16 -28.19
CA THR A 529 -13.83 11.37 -27.95
C THR A 529 -13.38 11.34 -26.47
N ALA A 530 -14.00 12.12 -25.61
CA ALA A 530 -13.60 12.29 -24.22
C ALA A 530 -13.87 11.07 -23.31
N ALA A 531 -14.76 10.15 -23.72
CA ALA A 531 -15.13 8.99 -22.91
C ALA A 531 -14.15 7.80 -23.01
N ALA A 532 -13.21 7.82 -23.97
CA ALA A 532 -12.34 6.67 -24.25
C ALA A 532 -10.87 6.82 -23.75
N THR A 533 -10.47 8.00 -23.27
CA THR A 533 -9.04 8.27 -22.99
C THR A 533 -8.74 8.56 -21.50
N GLN A 534 -9.72 8.48 -20.61
CA GLN A 534 -9.56 8.81 -19.18
C GLN A 534 -8.79 7.75 -18.34
N ALA A 535 -8.38 6.63 -18.92
CA ALA A 535 -7.84 5.53 -18.13
C ALA A 535 -6.30 5.41 -18.09
N ASN A 536 -5.53 6.07 -18.98
CA ASN A 536 -4.08 5.85 -19.03
C ASN A 536 -3.32 7.05 -19.61
N SER A 537 -3.33 8.18 -18.94
CA SER A 537 -2.34 9.22 -19.21
C SER A 537 -1.09 8.97 -18.35
N PRO A 538 0.03 8.52 -18.92
CA PRO A 538 1.29 8.39 -18.18
C PRO A 538 1.81 9.74 -17.65
N TRP A 539 1.22 10.86 -18.11
CA TRP A 539 1.58 12.22 -17.74
C TRP A 539 1.15 12.62 -16.33
N LEU A 540 0.08 12.03 -15.78
CA LEU A 540 -0.31 12.23 -14.39
C LEU A 540 0.74 11.65 -13.40
N ALA A 541 1.35 10.53 -13.76
CA ALA A 541 2.43 9.93 -12.97
C ALA A 541 3.74 10.73 -13.08
N VAL A 542 4.01 11.34 -14.24
CA VAL A 542 5.21 12.18 -14.49
C VAL A 542 5.07 13.52 -13.75
N GLY A 543 3.91 14.16 -13.75
CA GLY A 543 3.66 15.38 -12.97
C GLY A 543 3.94 15.21 -11.48
N VAL A 544 3.49 14.10 -10.89
CA VAL A 544 3.70 13.77 -9.47
C VAL A 544 5.19 13.62 -9.13
N ALA A 545 6.00 13.00 -10.00
CA ALA A 545 7.44 12.83 -9.80
C ALA A 545 8.19 14.19 -9.85
N VAL A 546 7.78 15.09 -10.75
CA VAL A 546 8.37 16.44 -10.87
C VAL A 546 8.09 17.28 -9.62
N PHE A 547 6.89 17.19 -9.05
CA PHE A 547 6.52 17.91 -7.83
C PHE A 547 7.30 17.45 -6.61
N ALA A 548 7.52 16.13 -6.47
CA ALA A 548 8.34 15.57 -5.40
C ALA A 548 9.81 16.05 -5.49
N ALA A 549 10.37 16.11 -6.70
CA ALA A 549 11.76 16.54 -6.91
C ALA A 549 11.98 18.03 -6.62
N LEU A 550 11.04 18.91 -6.99
CA LEU A 550 11.16 20.36 -6.77
C LEU A 550 10.93 20.74 -5.30
N GLY A 551 10.03 20.05 -4.60
CA GLY A 551 9.88 20.18 -3.14
C GLY A 551 11.15 19.77 -2.40
N LEU A 552 11.79 18.70 -2.82
CA LEU A 552 13.07 18.22 -2.29
C LEU A 552 14.23 19.21 -2.54
N LEU A 553 14.31 19.80 -3.72
CA LEU A 553 15.34 20.80 -4.05
C LEU A 553 15.18 22.09 -3.23
N GLY A 554 13.95 22.50 -2.94
CA GLY A 554 13.67 23.64 -2.04
C GLY A 554 14.09 23.39 -0.60
N VAL A 555 13.79 22.19 -0.10
CA VAL A 555 14.20 21.76 1.26
C VAL A 555 15.72 21.59 1.35
N LEU A 556 16.34 21.01 0.32
CA LEU A 556 17.80 20.83 0.26
C LEU A 556 18.54 22.17 0.25
N TYR A 557 18.04 23.12 -0.54
CA TYR A 557 18.61 24.48 -0.60
C TYR A 557 18.47 25.21 0.75
N TYR A 558 17.33 25.06 1.43
CA TYR A 558 17.10 25.65 2.74
C TYR A 558 17.99 25.01 3.81
N ALA A 559 18.08 23.67 3.82
CA ALA A 559 18.94 22.94 4.75
C ALA A 559 20.44 23.26 4.56
N VAL A 560 20.89 23.40 3.31
CA VAL A 560 22.26 23.80 2.99
C VAL A 560 22.51 25.23 3.45
N ARG A 561 21.57 26.16 3.25
CA ARG A 561 21.74 27.57 3.66
C ARG A 561 21.64 27.73 5.17
N GLN A 562 20.87 26.93 5.86
CA GLN A 562 20.80 26.89 7.32
C GLN A 562 22.09 26.32 7.92
N ARG A 563 22.66 25.26 7.32
CA ARG A 563 23.99 24.73 7.69
C ARG A 563 25.12 25.74 7.43
N GLN A 564 25.05 26.52 6.34
CA GLN A 564 26.03 27.58 6.10
C GLN A 564 25.96 28.69 7.13
N ARG A 565 24.78 29.07 7.62
CA ARG A 565 24.62 30.05 8.71
C ARG A 565 25.09 29.53 10.07
N ILE A 566 24.93 28.21 10.33
CA ILE A 566 25.45 27.56 11.55
C ILE A 566 26.96 27.38 11.46
N ALA A 567 27.51 27.04 10.28
CA ALA A 567 28.95 26.89 10.06
C ALA A 567 29.71 28.23 10.09
N GLU A 568 29.05 29.37 9.82
CA GLU A 568 29.61 30.71 10.01
C GLU A 568 29.63 31.15 11.50
N ALA A 569 28.90 30.43 12.38
CA ALA A 569 28.84 30.68 13.82
C ALA A 569 29.80 29.80 14.65
N GLU A 570 30.29 28.69 14.11
CA GLU A 570 31.23 27.78 14.75
C GLU A 570 32.43 27.60 13.82
N GLY A 571 33.44 28.49 14.00
CA GLY A 571 34.75 28.32 13.42
C GLY A 571 35.54 27.29 14.21
N ASP A 572 36.26 26.44 13.48
CA ASP A 572 37.36 25.53 13.88
C ASP A 572 36.96 24.22 14.59
N GLU A 573 37.16 23.14 13.89
CA GLU A 573 37.99 21.96 14.10
C GLU A 573 37.40 20.67 13.51
N ASP A 574 38.24 20.04 12.68
CA ASP A 574 38.43 18.64 12.29
C ASP A 574 37.65 18.03 11.10
N GLU A 575 38.50 17.87 10.06
CA GLU A 575 38.32 16.98 8.90
C GLU A 575 38.19 15.50 9.29
N ASP A 576 37.43 14.83 8.48
CA ASP A 576 37.36 13.41 8.15
C ASP A 576 36.10 12.65 8.61
N LYS A 577 35.12 12.62 7.69
CA LYS A 577 34.38 11.43 7.23
C LYS A 577 33.29 11.80 6.23
N LYS A 578 33.59 11.69 4.96
CA LYS A 578 32.59 11.78 3.87
C LYS A 578 31.72 10.53 3.82
N ILE A 579 30.45 10.69 4.18
CA ILE A 579 29.34 9.79 3.80
C ILE A 579 28.53 10.50 2.72
N PRO A 580 28.06 9.84 1.65
CA PRO A 580 27.37 10.51 0.54
C PRO A 580 26.06 11.14 1.03
N ALA A 581 25.95 12.46 0.94
CA ALA A 581 24.89 13.29 1.52
C ALA A 581 23.48 13.14 0.85
N ALA A 582 23.37 12.42 -0.26
CA ALA A 582 22.09 12.26 -0.98
C ALA A 582 21.18 11.18 -0.39
N ALA A 583 21.70 10.04 0.03
CA ALA A 583 20.91 8.95 0.59
C ALA A 583 20.31 9.27 1.98
N GLY A 584 20.97 10.12 2.77
CA GLY A 584 20.48 10.50 4.10
C GLY A 584 19.30 11.47 4.11
N ALA A 585 19.13 12.27 3.06
CA ALA A 585 18.03 13.23 2.95
C ALA A 585 16.70 12.55 2.62
N ASP A 586 16.73 11.52 1.77
CA ASP A 586 15.55 10.73 1.40
C ASP A 586 15.04 9.88 2.57
N VAL A 587 15.94 9.26 3.33
CA VAL A 587 15.60 8.47 4.53
C VAL A 587 14.96 9.37 5.59
N ALA A 588 15.51 10.55 5.86
CA ALA A 588 14.95 11.48 6.85
C ALA A 588 13.56 12.02 6.45
N ALA A 589 13.30 12.23 5.16
CA ALA A 589 12.01 12.64 4.65
C ALA A 589 10.96 11.52 4.81
N LEU A 590 11.32 10.29 4.45
CA LEU A 590 10.46 9.11 4.62
C LEU A 590 10.20 8.81 6.10
N GLN A 591 11.19 8.97 6.97
CA GLN A 591 11.00 8.83 8.41
C GLN A 591 10.02 9.87 8.97
N ARG A 592 10.11 11.14 8.55
CA ARG A 592 9.13 12.17 8.94
C ARG A 592 7.73 11.84 8.42
N ARG A 593 7.60 11.38 7.18
CA ARG A 593 6.31 10.98 6.61
C ARG A 593 5.72 9.80 7.39
N ARG A 594 6.53 8.78 7.71
CA ARG A 594 6.14 7.66 8.56
C ARG A 594 5.62 8.14 9.93
N GLN A 595 6.34 9.03 10.59
CA GLN A 595 5.93 9.61 11.88
C GLN A 595 4.61 10.37 11.77
N GLY A 596 4.42 11.17 10.72
CA GLY A 596 3.17 11.91 10.48
C GLY A 596 1.96 10.99 10.33
N LEU A 597 2.10 9.89 9.62
CA LEU A 597 1.03 8.91 9.41
C LEU A 597 0.67 8.17 10.71
N ILE A 598 1.65 7.77 11.52
CA ILE A 598 1.39 7.14 12.83
C ILE A 598 0.65 8.11 13.76
N LEU A 599 1.04 9.38 13.78
CA LEU A 599 0.35 10.40 14.57
C LEU A 599 -1.10 10.63 14.09
N ALA A 600 -1.34 10.57 12.78
CA ALA A 600 -2.69 10.68 12.22
C ALA A 600 -3.57 9.49 12.65
N ILE A 601 -3.02 8.27 12.65
CA ILE A 601 -3.72 7.07 13.13
C ILE A 601 -4.03 7.20 14.63
N ALA A 602 -3.05 7.59 15.46
CA ALA A 602 -3.25 7.75 16.89
C ALA A 602 -4.36 8.75 17.23
N ARG A 603 -4.39 9.91 16.56
CA ARG A 603 -5.46 10.92 16.72
C ARG A 603 -6.83 10.40 16.28
N LEU A 604 -6.86 9.57 15.23
CA LEU A 604 -8.09 8.95 14.76
C LEU A 604 -8.64 7.96 15.80
N ASP A 605 -7.76 7.13 16.37
CA ASP A 605 -8.11 6.15 17.40
C ASP A 605 -8.61 6.86 18.68
N ASP A 606 -8.01 7.98 19.08
CA ASP A 606 -8.48 8.82 20.20
C ASP A 606 -9.87 9.40 19.95
N ARG A 607 -10.15 9.84 18.72
CA ARG A 607 -11.49 10.37 18.36
C ARG A 607 -12.55 9.27 18.34
N HIS A 608 -12.19 8.07 17.90
CA HIS A 608 -13.09 6.92 17.96
C HIS A 608 -13.36 6.50 19.40
N ALA A 609 -12.35 6.39 20.24
CA ALA A 609 -12.48 6.06 21.66
C ALA A 609 -13.32 7.10 22.42
N SER A 610 -13.29 8.36 21.99
CA SER A 610 -14.10 9.46 22.53
C SER A 610 -15.55 9.51 21.99
N GLY A 611 -15.94 8.59 21.09
CA GLY A 611 -17.27 8.56 20.47
C GLY A 611 -17.51 9.65 19.41
N ASN A 612 -16.46 10.36 18.99
CA ASN A 612 -16.53 11.51 18.08
C ASN A 612 -16.49 11.14 16.59
N ILE A 613 -16.52 9.84 16.26
CA ILE A 613 -16.53 9.36 14.87
C ILE A 613 -17.33 8.05 14.77
N PRO A 614 -18.21 7.89 13.75
CA PRO A 614 -18.93 6.63 13.51
C PRO A 614 -17.97 5.49 13.15
N GLU A 615 -18.30 4.25 13.55
CA GLU A 615 -17.50 3.03 13.30
C GLU A 615 -17.15 2.84 11.82
N THR A 616 -18.12 3.07 10.92
CA THR A 616 -17.91 2.93 9.47
C THR A 616 -16.87 3.90 8.93
N ASP A 617 -16.88 5.12 9.42
CA ASP A 617 -15.96 6.18 9.01
C ASP A 617 -14.57 5.96 9.62
N TYR A 618 -14.53 5.52 10.87
CA TYR A 618 -13.29 5.14 11.55
C TYR A 618 -12.57 4.02 10.79
N ALA A 619 -13.25 2.91 10.49
CA ALA A 619 -12.65 1.78 9.80
C ALA A 619 -12.09 2.16 8.41
N ALA A 620 -12.88 2.93 7.63
CA ALA A 620 -12.45 3.36 6.29
C ALA A 620 -11.24 4.31 6.33
N GLN A 621 -11.20 5.20 7.31
CA GLN A 621 -10.15 6.20 7.45
C GLN A 621 -8.86 5.59 7.98
N ARG A 622 -8.99 4.70 8.98
CA ARG A 622 -7.87 3.99 9.57
C ARG A 622 -7.17 3.10 8.55
N GLY A 623 -7.94 2.45 7.68
CA GLY A 623 -7.43 1.63 6.62
C GLY A 623 -6.52 2.40 5.65
N ARG A 624 -6.95 3.60 5.20
CA ARG A 624 -6.14 4.44 4.29
C ARG A 624 -4.82 4.89 4.91
N LEU A 625 -4.86 5.42 6.13
CA LEU A 625 -3.65 5.85 6.83
C LEU A 625 -2.67 4.70 7.06
N LYS A 626 -3.20 3.51 7.33
CA LYS A 626 -2.42 2.28 7.48
C LYS A 626 -1.72 1.87 6.18
N ALA A 627 -2.40 1.94 5.04
CA ALA A 627 -1.82 1.66 3.73
C ALA A 627 -0.67 2.61 3.38
N ASP A 628 -0.87 3.92 3.59
CA ASP A 628 0.15 4.95 3.32
C ASP A 628 1.39 4.76 4.20
N LEU A 629 1.19 4.41 5.46
CA LEU A 629 2.28 4.17 6.40
C LEU A 629 3.10 2.94 6.03
N LEU A 630 2.46 1.88 5.54
CA LEU A 630 3.13 0.68 5.09
C LEU A 630 3.96 0.91 3.83
N ALA A 631 3.46 1.70 2.89
CA ALA A 631 4.21 2.09 1.70
C ALA A 631 5.50 2.83 2.09
N VAL A 632 5.43 3.77 3.03
CA VAL A 632 6.60 4.50 3.53
C VAL A 632 7.56 3.58 4.29
N ALA A 633 7.06 2.65 5.09
CA ALA A 633 7.90 1.69 5.82
C ALA A 633 8.65 0.73 4.87
N GLN A 634 8.03 0.36 3.75
CA GLN A 634 8.70 -0.44 2.72
C GLN A 634 9.82 0.34 2.03
N MET A 635 9.56 1.57 1.60
CA MET A 635 10.59 2.42 1.00
C MET A 635 11.81 2.60 1.92
N LEU A 636 11.58 2.73 3.22
CA LEU A 636 12.68 2.81 4.20
C LEU A 636 13.50 1.52 4.24
N ARG A 637 12.86 0.35 4.26
CA ARG A 637 13.55 -0.95 4.23
C ARG A 637 14.35 -1.15 2.95
N ASP A 638 13.81 -0.76 1.80
CA ASP A 638 14.49 -0.88 0.51
C ASP A 638 15.74 0.00 0.44
N LEU A 639 15.68 1.21 1.01
CA LEU A 639 16.83 2.10 1.13
C LEU A 639 17.87 1.58 2.12
N GLU A 640 17.47 0.98 3.24
CA GLU A 640 18.38 0.34 4.19
C GLU A 640 19.06 -0.89 3.58
N ALA A 641 18.32 -1.72 2.84
CA ALA A 641 18.86 -2.86 2.12
C ALA A 641 19.85 -2.45 1.02
N ALA A 642 19.54 -1.38 0.27
CA ALA A 642 20.43 -0.82 -0.74
C ALA A 642 21.71 -0.23 -0.12
N ALA A 643 21.61 0.42 1.05
CA ALA A 643 22.77 0.94 1.78
C ALA A 643 23.69 -0.18 2.30
N GLN A 644 23.11 -1.31 2.76
CA GLN A 644 23.87 -2.48 3.19
C GLN A 644 24.54 -3.21 2.01
N ALA A 645 23.87 -3.30 0.86
CA ALA A 645 24.42 -3.91 -0.35
C ALA A 645 25.52 -3.07 -1.01
N GLY A 646 25.53 -1.74 -0.79
CA GLY A 646 26.58 -0.84 -1.27
C GLY A 646 27.80 -0.74 -0.34
N ALA A 647 27.72 -1.32 0.86
CA ALA A 647 28.79 -1.36 1.85
C ALA A 647 29.55 -2.72 1.91
N ALA A 648 29.05 -3.72 1.18
CA ALA A 648 29.69 -5.04 0.96
C ALA A 648 30.40 -5.07 -0.41
#